data_8aababfabd2cc9707ffe66082a0b0a63
#
_entry.id   8aababfabd2cc9707ffe66082a0b0a63
#
_cell.length_a   1.000
_cell.length_b   1.000
_cell.length_c   1.000
_cell.angle_alpha   90.00
_cell.angle_beta   90.00
_cell.angle_gamma   90.00
#
_symmetry.space_group_name_H-M   'P 1'
#
loop_
_entity.id
_entity.type
_entity.pdbx_description
1 polymer ?
#
loop_
_entity_poly.entity_id
_entity_poly.type
_entity_poly.pdbx_seq_one_letter_code
_entity_poly.pdbx_strand_id
1 'polypeptide(L)'
;MNKKKAIFLLLTLHSFMGWGQKVLQLQSPNKKTTLQISIDKDLSIGISQNGTVVLEPSAIGMSIRETGMLGEAPKLKKIEKRSVSGQKIASPVYKKSTVDETYNELTASFKGNYSVIFRCYNQGVAYRFVTDLKSGQIIVDNEKAVYNFPKQAKGYAAYSNRGKDGNIESQFLNSFENTYDHQPLPSLNSQRLITLPFLAEIPGSNTKVCITESDLYDYPGMFLRSNVDNSSMQGVYATAPKVTEQGGHNLLQKMVKERHDYLAKTDGKRSFPWRIFAISENDKELLDNDLVFLLGKPSSLSDLSWIKPGKVAWDWWNDWNLSGVDFRAGVNNDTYKYYIDFAAQNKIEYVILDEGWAVNKKADMLQVIPQINLPELAAYAKSKNVDLILWAGYWAFHRDMEKVVKHYAAMGIKGFKVDFMDRDDQEMVDFMWKAAEICASHKMLLDYHGTCKPFGLQRTYPNVINYEGVNGLEQLKWKKQGYDQVTYDLTFPFIRMLAGPVDYTQGAMRNATQKGYYPNNHEPMSQGTRCRQLAEYIIFESPFNMLCDTPINYMKEQECTDFISSVPTIWDETVALDSKIANYITIARRSRDTWYIGSINDWKMRELEIDLTFLPEGQYQMEIFRDGANADRNAADYKKESKAVPADKKVKIKMYPGGGYVARIIKSN
;
A
#
# COMPACT_ATOMS: atom_id res chain seq x y z
N MET A 1 89.97 2.67 19.21
CA MET A 1 89.37 1.64 18.35
C MET A 1 88.21 0.97 19.12
N ASN A 2 87.00 1.49 18.98
CA ASN A 2 85.77 1.00 19.70
C ASN A 2 84.92 0.21 18.74
N LYS A 3 84.79 -1.11 19.00
CA LYS A 3 83.89 -1.97 18.32
C LYS A 3 82.49 -1.86 19.00
N LYS A 4 81.49 -1.29 18.31
CA LYS A 4 80.11 -1.34 18.72
C LYS A 4 79.50 -2.68 18.32
N LYS A 5 79.02 -3.46 19.30
CA LYS A 5 78.22 -4.66 19.06
C LYS A 5 76.77 -4.25 18.82
N ALA A 6 76.22 -4.58 17.67
CA ALA A 6 74.78 -4.43 17.36
C ALA A 6 74.04 -5.68 17.94
N ILE A 7 73.09 -5.46 18.82
CA ILE A 7 72.16 -6.51 19.31
C ILE A 7 70.97 -6.49 18.38
N PHE A 8 70.76 -7.61 17.65
CA PHE A 8 69.55 -7.86 16.86
C PHE A 8 68.48 -8.41 17.81
N LEU A 9 67.43 -7.58 18.04
CA LEU A 9 66.24 -8.00 18.77
C LEU A 9 65.29 -8.71 17.77
N LEU A 10 65.19 -10.01 17.81
CA LEU A 10 64.21 -10.78 17.06
C LEU A 10 62.81 -10.58 17.74
N LEU A 11 61.98 -9.71 17.14
CA LEU A 11 60.54 -9.64 17.47
C LEU A 11 59.85 -10.81 16.80
N THR A 12 59.50 -11.84 17.58
CA THR A 12 58.57 -12.88 17.19
C THR A 12 57.17 -12.29 17.14
N LEU A 13 56.66 -11.99 15.93
CA LEU A 13 55.24 -11.70 15.70
C LEU A 13 54.44 -12.98 15.97
N HIS A 14 53.83 -13.04 17.11
CA HIS A 14 52.73 -14.00 17.33
C HIS A 14 51.52 -13.46 16.55
N SER A 15 51.25 -14.05 15.39
CA SER A 15 49.97 -13.84 14.69
C SER A 15 48.86 -14.47 15.52
N PHE A 16 48.18 -13.61 16.32
CA PHE A 16 46.86 -13.95 16.78
C PHE A 16 46.00 -14.09 15.52
N MET A 17 45.60 -15.29 15.16
CA MET A 17 44.46 -15.54 14.26
C MET A 17 43.21 -15.09 15.02
N GLY A 18 42.96 -13.81 15.09
CA GLY A 18 41.66 -13.25 15.38
C GLY A 18 40.73 -13.66 14.24
N TRP A 19 39.55 -14.14 14.56
CA TRP A 19 38.47 -14.36 13.62
C TRP A 19 38.16 -12.98 12.99
N GLY A 20 38.72 -12.73 11.80
CA GLY A 20 38.54 -11.44 11.15
C GLY A 20 37.11 -11.27 10.67
N GLN A 21 36.52 -10.17 11.00
CA GLN A 21 35.27 -9.69 10.44
C GLN A 21 35.32 -9.84 8.90
N LYS A 22 34.36 -10.59 8.32
CA LYS A 22 34.22 -10.70 6.86
C LYS A 22 33.18 -9.71 6.39
N VAL A 23 33.58 -8.77 5.55
CA VAL A 23 32.70 -7.78 4.96
C VAL A 23 32.51 -8.10 3.48
N LEU A 24 31.26 -8.20 3.04
CA LEU A 24 30.86 -8.36 1.65
C LEU A 24 30.15 -7.11 1.18
N GLN A 25 30.24 -6.83 -0.11
CA GLN A 25 29.55 -5.70 -0.72
C GLN A 25 28.75 -6.14 -1.94
N LEU A 26 27.58 -5.53 -2.08
CA LEU A 26 26.70 -5.67 -3.23
C LEU A 26 26.25 -4.25 -3.65
N GLN A 27 26.37 -3.94 -4.93
CA GLN A 27 25.97 -2.63 -5.47
C GLN A 27 24.73 -2.76 -6.34
N SER A 28 23.94 -1.69 -6.42
CA SER A 28 22.89 -1.55 -7.42
C SER A 28 23.47 -1.54 -8.84
N PRO A 29 22.69 -1.90 -9.88
CA PRO A 29 23.13 -1.86 -11.27
C PRO A 29 23.69 -0.49 -11.70
N ASN A 30 23.09 0.61 -11.23
CA ASN A 30 23.55 1.99 -11.47
C ASN A 30 24.71 2.42 -10.53
N LYS A 31 25.18 1.55 -9.63
CA LYS A 31 26.26 1.77 -8.67
C LYS A 31 26.04 2.88 -7.64
N LYS A 32 24.85 3.44 -7.54
CA LYS A 32 24.51 4.49 -6.58
C LYS A 32 24.30 3.96 -5.17
N THR A 33 23.69 2.78 -5.04
CA THR A 33 23.41 2.13 -3.74
C THR A 33 24.44 1.04 -3.48
N THR A 34 25.01 1.04 -2.28
CA THR A 34 25.92 -0.02 -1.81
C THR A 34 25.31 -0.65 -0.54
N LEU A 35 25.10 -1.96 -0.59
CA LEU A 35 24.79 -2.79 0.57
C LEU A 35 26.08 -3.41 1.09
N GLN A 36 26.41 -3.14 2.34
CA GLN A 36 27.47 -3.80 3.09
C GLN A 36 26.87 -4.91 3.95
N ILE A 37 27.46 -6.10 3.91
CA ILE A 37 27.04 -7.26 4.68
C ILE A 37 28.21 -7.66 5.56
N SER A 38 28.09 -7.54 6.86
CA SER A 38 29.14 -7.88 7.83
C SER A 38 28.81 -9.18 8.51
N ILE A 39 29.77 -10.11 8.50
CA ILE A 39 29.67 -11.46 9.07
C ILE A 39 30.72 -11.52 10.18
N ASP A 40 30.25 -11.42 11.43
CA ASP A 40 31.08 -11.42 12.62
C ASP A 40 30.32 -12.11 13.77
N LYS A 41 30.23 -11.51 14.95
CA LYS A 41 29.39 -11.96 16.07
C LYS A 41 27.92 -12.07 15.67
N ASP A 42 27.46 -11.08 14.91
CA ASP A 42 26.13 -11.03 14.31
C ASP A 42 26.24 -10.86 12.79
N LEU A 43 25.25 -11.37 12.07
CA LEU A 43 25.02 -10.95 10.69
C LEU A 43 24.39 -9.58 10.70
N SER A 44 25.02 -8.62 10.04
CA SER A 44 24.50 -7.25 9.97
C SER A 44 24.58 -6.66 8.56
N ILE A 45 23.73 -5.68 8.29
CA ILE A 45 23.67 -4.95 7.03
C ILE A 45 23.87 -3.45 7.28
N GLY A 46 24.54 -2.78 6.35
CA GLY A 46 24.63 -1.33 6.27
C GLY A 46 24.34 -0.88 4.85
N ILE A 47 23.73 0.28 4.67
CA ILE A 47 23.33 0.80 3.36
C ILE A 47 23.86 2.21 3.17
N SER A 48 24.43 2.48 2.00
CA SER A 48 24.79 3.85 1.59
C SER A 48 24.26 4.16 0.20
N GLN A 49 23.91 5.42 -0.02
CA GLN A 49 23.45 5.99 -1.29
C GLN A 49 24.36 7.11 -1.71
N ASN A 50 25.05 6.99 -2.86
CA ASN A 50 26.06 7.94 -3.32
C ASN A 50 27.09 8.34 -2.21
N GLY A 51 27.51 7.36 -1.39
CA GLY A 51 28.43 7.57 -0.27
C GLY A 51 27.78 8.08 1.02
N THR A 52 26.53 8.56 0.99
CA THR A 52 25.78 8.95 2.21
C THR A 52 25.28 7.70 2.92
N VAL A 53 25.54 7.57 4.22
CA VAL A 53 25.02 6.46 5.03
C VAL A 53 23.51 6.63 5.20
N VAL A 54 22.76 5.63 4.76
CA VAL A 54 21.30 5.55 4.87
C VAL A 54 20.89 4.66 6.06
N LEU A 55 21.62 3.56 6.25
CA LEU A 55 21.44 2.64 7.35
C LEU A 55 22.82 2.28 7.91
N GLU A 56 23.05 2.55 9.17
CA GLU A 56 24.24 2.11 9.89
C GLU A 56 24.22 0.58 10.12
N PRO A 57 25.34 -0.05 10.51
CA PRO A 57 25.36 -1.49 10.75
C PRO A 57 24.20 -1.95 11.64
N SER A 58 23.34 -2.77 11.08
CA SER A 58 22.04 -3.17 11.61
C SER A 58 21.96 -4.70 11.68
N ALA A 59 21.79 -5.24 12.86
CA ALA A 59 21.78 -6.68 13.08
C ALA A 59 20.48 -7.32 12.61
N ILE A 60 20.61 -8.45 11.88
CA ILE A 60 19.50 -9.25 11.39
C ILE A 60 19.66 -10.71 11.82
N GLY A 61 18.55 -11.39 12.12
CA GLY A 61 18.56 -12.78 12.55
C GLY A 61 17.17 -13.36 12.68
N MET A 62 17.09 -14.67 12.93
CA MET A 62 15.83 -15.37 13.09
C MET A 62 15.99 -16.50 14.12
N SER A 63 15.19 -16.49 15.17
CA SER A 63 15.18 -17.52 16.19
C SER A 63 14.26 -18.66 15.78
N ILE A 64 14.81 -19.82 15.55
CA ILE A 64 14.08 -21.05 15.26
C ILE A 64 14.28 -22.00 16.42
N ARG A 65 13.18 -22.47 17.01
CA ARG A 65 13.19 -23.27 18.25
C ARG A 65 14.07 -24.50 18.15
N GLU A 66 14.06 -25.16 16.99
CA GLU A 66 14.80 -26.41 16.75
C GLU A 66 16.29 -26.20 16.48
N THR A 67 16.72 -25.00 16.07
CA THR A 67 18.10 -24.75 15.62
C THR A 67 18.80 -23.60 16.32
N GLY A 68 18.08 -22.77 17.07
CA GLY A 68 18.58 -21.53 17.70
C GLY A 68 18.57 -20.32 16.76
N MET A 69 19.36 -19.30 17.10
CA MET A 69 19.40 -18.02 16.41
C MET A 69 20.21 -18.10 15.11
N LEU A 70 19.53 -18.05 13.98
CA LEU A 70 20.16 -17.84 12.68
C LEU A 70 20.68 -16.40 12.59
N GLY A 71 21.92 -16.22 12.10
CA GLY A 71 22.57 -14.92 12.02
C GLY A 71 23.41 -14.56 13.26
N GLU A 72 23.38 -15.34 14.33
CA GLU A 72 24.32 -15.24 15.45
C GLU A 72 25.53 -16.14 15.22
N ALA A 73 26.74 -15.61 15.45
CA ALA A 73 28.02 -16.28 15.17
C ALA A 73 28.00 -17.06 13.81
N PRO A 74 27.57 -16.43 12.72
CA PRO A 74 27.25 -17.12 11.47
C PRO A 74 28.51 -17.65 10.80
N LYS A 75 28.53 -18.95 10.47
CA LYS A 75 29.65 -19.62 9.80
C LYS A 75 29.38 -19.71 8.30
N LEU A 76 29.94 -18.78 7.53
CA LEU A 76 29.78 -18.70 6.09
C LEU A 76 30.32 -19.98 5.42
N LYS A 77 29.51 -20.56 4.52
CA LYS A 77 29.85 -21.78 3.75
C LYS A 77 30.09 -21.46 2.28
N LYS A 78 29.24 -20.62 1.66
CA LYS A 78 29.29 -20.31 0.23
C LYS A 78 28.74 -18.91 -0.04
N ILE A 79 29.23 -18.28 -1.10
CA ILE A 79 28.70 -17.04 -1.66
C ILE A 79 28.40 -17.28 -3.14
N GLU A 80 27.21 -16.90 -3.57
CA GLU A 80 26.83 -16.89 -4.97
C GLU A 80 26.39 -15.48 -5.34
N LYS A 81 26.77 -15.04 -6.55
CA LYS A 81 26.37 -13.75 -7.08
C LYS A 81 25.73 -13.94 -8.45
N ARG A 82 24.68 -13.18 -8.73
CA ARG A 82 24.09 -13.09 -10.06
C ARG A 82 23.59 -11.67 -10.34
N SER A 83 23.40 -11.35 -11.60
CA SER A 83 22.78 -10.10 -12.05
C SER A 83 21.63 -10.44 -12.99
N VAL A 84 20.56 -9.67 -12.87
CA VAL A 84 19.41 -9.68 -13.80
C VAL A 84 19.32 -8.28 -14.39
N SER A 85 19.12 -8.17 -15.71
CA SER A 85 19.04 -6.88 -16.39
C SER A 85 18.00 -6.92 -17.50
N GLY A 86 17.11 -5.92 -17.49
CA GLY A 86 16.17 -5.66 -18.57
C GLY A 86 15.07 -6.72 -18.75
N GLN A 87 14.79 -7.53 -17.73
CA GLN A 87 13.66 -8.46 -17.78
C GLN A 87 12.36 -7.67 -17.63
N LYS A 88 11.45 -7.83 -18.60
CA LYS A 88 10.11 -7.24 -18.56
C LYS A 88 9.14 -8.17 -17.84
N ILE A 89 8.51 -7.68 -16.78
CA ILE A 89 7.47 -8.38 -16.04
C ILE A 89 6.12 -7.79 -16.43
N ALA A 90 5.23 -8.60 -16.98
CA ALA A 90 3.87 -8.18 -17.26
C ALA A 90 3.08 -7.94 -15.98
N SER A 91 2.32 -6.85 -15.93
CA SER A 91 1.58 -6.41 -14.76
C SER A 91 0.20 -5.84 -15.16
N PRO A 92 -0.75 -6.71 -15.56
CA PRO A 92 -2.01 -6.29 -16.18
C PRO A 92 -2.98 -5.57 -15.23
N VAL A 93 -2.76 -5.67 -13.92
CA VAL A 93 -3.56 -4.99 -12.87
C VAL A 93 -2.62 -4.19 -12.00
N TYR A 94 -2.03 -3.12 -12.55
CA TYR A 94 -1.03 -2.32 -11.87
C TYR A 94 -0.94 -0.90 -12.47
N LYS A 95 -0.12 -0.05 -11.88
CA LYS A 95 0.18 1.32 -12.35
C LYS A 95 1.02 1.39 -13.64
N LYS A 96 1.48 0.24 -14.14
CA LYS A 96 2.24 0.06 -15.39
C LYS A 96 1.86 -1.28 -16.00
N SER A 97 1.75 -1.38 -17.32
CA SER A 97 1.47 -2.66 -17.99
C SER A 97 2.66 -3.63 -17.97
N THR A 98 3.87 -3.09 -17.82
CA THR A 98 5.11 -3.85 -17.64
C THR A 98 6.04 -3.16 -16.66
N VAL A 99 6.75 -3.94 -15.86
CA VAL A 99 7.76 -3.45 -14.91
C VAL A 99 9.11 -4.01 -15.27
N ASP A 100 10.15 -3.17 -15.28
CA ASP A 100 11.53 -3.58 -15.54
C ASP A 100 12.17 -4.21 -14.31
N GLU A 101 12.59 -5.47 -14.42
CA GLU A 101 13.32 -6.16 -13.36
C GLU A 101 14.83 -6.12 -13.66
N THR A 102 15.55 -5.31 -12.87
CA THR A 102 17.00 -5.13 -12.98
C THR A 102 17.61 -5.02 -11.58
N TYR A 103 18.44 -6.00 -11.21
CA TYR A 103 19.10 -6.05 -9.90
C TYR A 103 20.39 -6.87 -9.89
N ASN A 104 21.21 -6.65 -8.88
CA ASN A 104 22.29 -7.54 -8.48
C ASN A 104 21.88 -8.31 -7.22
N GLU A 105 22.25 -9.60 -7.15
CA GLU A 105 21.91 -10.49 -6.04
C GLU A 105 23.18 -11.14 -5.47
N LEU A 106 23.20 -11.28 -4.15
CA LEU A 106 24.18 -12.07 -3.41
C LEU A 106 23.45 -13.04 -2.49
N THR A 107 23.71 -14.31 -2.63
CA THR A 107 23.27 -15.37 -1.71
C THR A 107 24.43 -15.79 -0.83
N ALA A 108 24.32 -15.56 0.47
CA ALA A 108 25.25 -16.05 1.48
C ALA A 108 24.66 -17.29 2.16
N SER A 109 25.28 -18.45 1.96
CA SER A 109 24.88 -19.72 2.60
C SER A 109 25.76 -20.01 3.82
N PHE A 110 25.13 -20.45 4.90
CA PHE A 110 25.78 -20.68 6.20
C PHE A 110 25.70 -22.15 6.63
N LYS A 111 26.53 -22.53 7.60
CA LYS A 111 26.34 -23.79 8.33
C LYS A 111 25.01 -23.70 9.10
N GLY A 112 24.32 -24.85 9.24
CA GLY A 112 22.97 -24.86 9.83
C GLY A 112 21.85 -24.85 8.80
N ASN A 113 22.18 -25.09 7.51
CA ASN A 113 21.23 -25.25 6.40
C ASN A 113 20.29 -24.05 6.22
N TYR A 114 20.85 -22.85 6.26
CA TYR A 114 20.15 -21.63 5.91
C TYR A 114 21.02 -20.73 5.02
N SER A 115 20.36 -19.83 4.33
CA SER A 115 20.97 -18.79 3.51
C SER A 115 20.26 -17.46 3.72
N VAL A 116 20.95 -16.36 3.43
CA VAL A 116 20.31 -15.05 3.31
C VAL A 116 20.55 -14.55 1.89
N ILE A 117 19.47 -14.17 1.23
CA ILE A 117 19.49 -13.59 -0.12
C ILE A 117 19.39 -12.08 0.02
N PHE A 118 20.30 -11.38 -0.61
CA PHE A 118 20.35 -9.94 -0.69
C PHE A 118 20.17 -9.50 -2.13
N ARG A 119 19.29 -8.54 -2.39
CA ARG A 119 19.11 -7.90 -3.70
C ARG A 119 19.33 -6.42 -3.62
N CYS A 120 20.02 -5.86 -4.60
CA CYS A 120 20.25 -4.44 -4.75
C CYS A 120 19.70 -3.99 -6.10
N TYR A 121 18.62 -3.20 -6.05
CA TYR A 121 17.95 -2.58 -7.19
C TYR A 121 18.40 -1.12 -7.31
N ASN A 122 18.09 -0.46 -8.42
CA ASN A 122 18.27 0.99 -8.53
C ASN A 122 17.32 1.78 -7.60
N GLN A 123 16.21 1.15 -7.19
CA GLN A 123 15.17 1.73 -6.33
C GLN A 123 15.31 1.35 -4.86
N GLY A 124 16.34 0.58 -4.48
CA GLY A 124 16.55 0.18 -3.09
C GLY A 124 17.15 -1.21 -2.90
N VAL A 125 17.07 -1.70 -1.68
CA VAL A 125 17.69 -2.96 -1.22
C VAL A 125 16.64 -3.84 -0.56
N ALA A 126 16.79 -5.16 -0.69
CA ALA A 126 15.99 -6.13 0.04
C ALA A 126 16.82 -7.31 0.51
N TYR A 127 16.40 -7.92 1.64
CA TYR A 127 16.94 -9.20 2.09
C TYR A 127 15.85 -10.13 2.58
N ARG A 128 16.12 -11.44 2.55
CA ARG A 128 15.30 -12.46 3.19
C ARG A 128 16.10 -13.67 3.63
N PHE A 129 15.64 -14.35 4.66
CA PHE A 129 16.11 -15.64 5.07
C PHE A 129 15.51 -16.75 4.21
N VAL A 130 16.29 -17.82 4.00
CA VAL A 130 15.85 -19.04 3.33
C VAL A 130 16.39 -20.21 4.15
N THR A 131 15.53 -21.17 4.48
CA THR A 131 15.89 -22.37 5.23
C THR A 131 15.73 -23.62 4.37
N ASP A 132 16.56 -24.63 4.63
CA ASP A 132 16.49 -25.98 4.06
C ASP A 132 16.73 -26.98 5.21
N LEU A 133 15.91 -26.85 6.25
CA LEU A 133 15.98 -27.69 7.45
C LEU A 133 15.32 -29.05 7.19
N LYS A 134 15.88 -30.08 7.79
CA LYS A 134 15.40 -31.48 7.61
C LYS A 134 14.06 -31.73 8.35
N SER A 135 13.74 -30.94 9.37
CA SER A 135 12.46 -31.02 10.06
C SER A 135 11.35 -30.60 9.11
N GLY A 136 10.27 -31.37 9.02
CA GLY A 136 9.11 -31.05 8.17
C GLY A 136 8.47 -29.74 8.58
N GLN A 137 8.25 -29.52 9.89
CA GLN A 137 7.77 -28.27 10.48
C GLN A 137 8.79 -27.69 11.45
N ILE A 138 8.82 -26.36 11.54
CA ILE A 138 9.64 -25.59 12.47
C ILE A 138 8.79 -24.54 13.19
N ILE A 139 9.28 -24.10 14.34
CA ILE A 139 8.70 -23.00 15.10
C ILE A 139 9.66 -21.81 15.05
N VAL A 140 9.17 -20.68 14.57
CA VAL A 140 9.88 -19.40 14.60
C VAL A 140 9.47 -18.64 15.86
N ASP A 141 10.39 -18.52 16.81
CA ASP A 141 10.11 -17.82 18.07
C ASP A 141 10.18 -16.31 17.95
N ASN A 142 11.14 -15.78 17.14
CA ASN A 142 11.34 -14.36 16.96
C ASN A 142 12.16 -14.06 15.69
N GLU A 143 12.08 -12.83 15.20
CA GLU A 143 12.95 -12.28 14.16
C GLU A 143 13.68 -11.05 14.70
N LYS A 144 15.03 -11.06 14.63
CA LYS A 144 15.87 -9.92 14.97
C LYS A 144 15.97 -9.01 13.76
N ALA A 145 15.29 -7.88 13.80
CA ALA A 145 15.31 -6.83 12.79
C ALA A 145 15.53 -5.49 13.50
N VAL A 146 16.80 -5.08 13.65
CA VAL A 146 17.17 -3.83 14.32
C VAL A 146 17.84 -2.93 13.30
N TYR A 147 17.18 -1.82 12.96
CA TYR A 147 17.60 -0.89 11.91
C TYR A 147 18.11 0.40 12.53
N ASN A 148 19.42 0.63 12.44
CA ASN A 148 20.12 1.79 13.00
C ASN A 148 20.20 2.89 11.95
N PHE A 149 19.66 4.06 12.27
CA PHE A 149 19.68 5.23 11.40
C PHE A 149 20.76 6.23 11.85
N PRO A 150 21.27 7.05 10.93
CA PRO A 150 22.10 8.19 11.29
C PRO A 150 21.40 9.08 12.33
N LYS A 151 22.18 9.61 13.27
CA LYS A 151 21.68 10.59 14.25
C LYS A 151 20.98 11.74 13.52
N GLN A 152 19.91 12.26 14.14
CA GLN A 152 19.05 13.32 13.59
C GLN A 152 18.15 12.92 12.39
N ALA A 153 18.11 11.67 11.99
CA ALA A 153 17.09 11.20 11.06
C ALA A 153 15.68 11.48 11.60
N LYS A 154 14.76 11.81 10.69
CA LYS A 154 13.33 12.01 11.02
C LYS A 154 12.51 10.90 10.40
N GLY A 155 11.38 10.58 11.01
CA GLY A 155 10.49 9.53 10.50
C GLY A 155 9.04 9.97 10.40
N TYR A 156 8.33 9.41 9.41
CA TYR A 156 6.87 9.45 9.30
C TYR A 156 6.32 8.18 9.93
N ALA A 157 5.83 8.31 11.16
CA ALA A 157 5.35 7.18 11.96
C ALA A 157 3.83 7.08 11.91
N ALA A 158 3.31 6.00 11.36
CA ALA A 158 1.89 5.65 11.40
C ALA A 158 1.64 4.77 12.63
N TYR A 159 1.34 5.36 13.76
CA TYR A 159 1.10 4.60 14.98
C TYR A 159 -0.19 3.80 14.92
N SER A 160 -0.16 2.58 15.49
CA SER A 160 -1.41 1.84 15.72
C SER A 160 -2.40 2.74 16.47
N ASN A 161 -3.58 2.97 15.91
CA ASN A 161 -4.59 3.88 16.47
C ASN A 161 -5.41 3.25 17.62
N ARG A 162 -5.26 1.95 17.84
CA ARG A 162 -5.92 1.19 18.91
C ARG A 162 -4.93 0.79 20.00
N GLY A 163 -5.47 0.39 21.13
CA GLY A 163 -4.67 -0.02 22.28
C GLY A 163 -4.14 1.15 23.10
N LYS A 164 -3.41 0.81 24.16
CA LYS A 164 -2.83 1.78 25.12
C LYS A 164 -1.32 1.80 25.01
N ASP A 165 -0.71 2.93 25.31
CA ASP A 165 0.72 3.06 25.43
C ASP A 165 1.29 2.01 26.40
N GLY A 166 2.38 1.36 26.00
CA GLY A 166 3.01 0.28 26.75
C GLY A 166 2.31 -1.09 26.69
N ASN A 167 1.05 -1.16 26.32
CA ASN A 167 0.36 -2.43 26.09
C ASN A 167 0.47 -2.84 24.62
N ILE A 168 1.56 -3.48 24.27
CA ILE A 168 1.86 -3.92 22.90
C ILE A 168 0.80 -4.86 22.35
N GLU A 169 0.32 -5.82 23.16
CA GLU A 169 -0.71 -6.78 22.70
C GLU A 169 -1.98 -6.09 22.21
N SER A 170 -2.46 -5.08 22.94
CA SER A 170 -3.66 -4.35 22.53
C SER A 170 -3.51 -3.56 21.23
N GLN A 171 -2.28 -3.30 20.79
CA GLN A 171 -1.97 -2.53 19.59
C GLN A 171 -1.90 -3.39 18.32
N PHE A 172 -1.85 -4.72 18.46
CA PHE A 172 -1.93 -5.63 17.30
C PHE A 172 -3.33 -5.71 16.71
N LEU A 173 -4.36 -5.29 17.43
CA LEU A 173 -5.69 -5.08 16.86
C LEU A 173 -5.76 -3.68 16.27
N ASN A 174 -5.66 -3.56 14.94
CA ASN A 174 -5.53 -2.28 14.24
C ASN A 174 -6.15 -2.36 12.84
N SER A 175 -7.00 -1.40 12.50
CA SER A 175 -7.58 -1.31 11.15
C SER A 175 -6.60 -0.80 10.08
N PHE A 176 -5.40 -0.38 10.47
CA PHE A 176 -4.35 0.18 9.61
C PHE A 176 -4.71 1.50 8.91
N GLU A 177 -5.77 2.15 9.33
CA GLU A 177 -6.20 3.47 8.88
C GLU A 177 -5.52 4.58 9.69
N ASN A 178 -4.19 4.57 9.72
CA ASN A 178 -3.41 5.41 10.62
C ASN A 178 -2.92 6.67 9.92
N THR A 179 -2.85 7.78 10.66
CA THR A 179 -2.22 9.03 10.22
C THR A 179 -0.72 9.04 10.56
N TYR A 180 0.02 9.98 9.97
CA TYR A 180 1.47 10.08 10.16
C TYR A 180 1.85 11.18 11.13
N ASP A 181 2.71 10.84 12.11
CA ASP A 181 3.48 11.80 12.89
C ASP A 181 4.88 11.93 12.28
N HIS A 182 5.29 13.16 11.93
CA HIS A 182 6.61 13.45 11.36
C HIS A 182 7.51 14.07 12.42
N GLN A 183 8.48 13.31 12.93
CA GLN A 183 9.32 13.71 14.07
C GLN A 183 10.75 13.16 13.94
N PRO A 184 11.74 13.75 14.66
CA PRO A 184 13.05 13.11 14.87
C PRO A 184 12.88 11.72 15.47
N LEU A 185 13.67 10.72 15.01
CA LEU A 185 13.53 9.34 15.49
C LEU A 185 13.63 9.20 17.03
N PRO A 186 14.52 9.93 17.72
CA PRO A 186 14.57 9.86 19.19
C PRO A 186 13.33 10.44 19.90
N SER A 187 12.50 11.20 19.19
CA SER A 187 11.26 11.79 19.73
C SER A 187 10.02 10.94 19.46
N LEU A 188 10.16 9.85 18.71
CA LEU A 188 9.05 8.93 18.45
C LEU A 188 8.62 8.21 19.74
N ASN A 189 7.30 7.95 19.86
CA ASN A 189 6.76 7.26 21.03
C ASN A 189 7.17 5.77 21.04
N SER A 190 8.13 5.42 21.89
CA SER A 190 8.65 4.05 22.04
C SER A 190 7.67 3.06 22.69
N GLN A 191 6.53 3.53 23.17
CA GLN A 191 5.47 2.69 23.75
C GLN A 191 4.39 2.33 22.73
N ARG A 192 4.52 2.83 21.49
CA ARG A 192 3.56 2.60 20.42
C ARG A 192 4.19 1.79 19.28
N LEU A 193 3.39 0.92 18.71
CA LEU A 193 3.72 0.23 17.45
C LEU A 193 3.48 1.16 16.26
N ILE A 194 4.39 1.12 15.32
CA ILE A 194 4.33 1.82 14.05
C ILE A 194 4.04 0.79 12.97
N THR A 195 3.00 1.01 12.17
CA THR A 195 2.67 0.16 11.03
C THR A 195 3.59 0.43 9.84
N LEU A 196 3.81 -0.58 9.01
CA LEU A 196 4.50 -0.40 7.74
C LEU A 196 3.53 0.10 6.63
N PRO A 197 4.06 0.80 5.60
CA PRO A 197 5.45 1.25 5.42
C PRO A 197 5.85 2.40 6.34
N PHE A 198 7.13 2.47 6.69
CA PHE A 198 7.71 3.54 7.49
C PHE A 198 8.76 4.29 6.69
N LEU A 199 8.64 5.62 6.58
CA LEU A 199 9.57 6.46 5.85
C LEU A 199 10.49 7.23 6.79
N ALA A 200 11.81 7.15 6.55
CA ALA A 200 12.81 7.98 7.23
C ALA A 200 13.50 8.94 6.25
N GLU A 201 13.77 10.15 6.72
CA GLU A 201 14.56 11.19 6.06
C GLU A 201 15.98 11.18 6.59
N ILE A 202 16.97 11.14 5.70
CA ILE A 202 18.39 11.08 6.05
C ILE A 202 18.96 12.49 6.19
N PRO A 203 19.56 12.82 7.35
CA PRO A 203 20.04 14.18 7.62
C PRO A 203 21.12 14.61 6.63
N GLY A 204 21.12 15.91 6.27
CA GLY A 204 22.11 16.50 5.38
C GLY A 204 21.99 16.10 3.91
N SER A 205 20.92 15.39 3.53
CA SER A 205 20.64 14.96 2.15
C SER A 205 19.17 15.05 1.82
N ASN A 206 18.82 14.88 0.53
CA ASN A 206 17.42 14.67 0.11
C ASN A 206 17.02 13.20 0.16
N THR A 207 17.93 12.31 0.56
CA THR A 207 17.70 10.87 0.56
C THR A 207 16.64 10.50 1.59
N LYS A 208 15.71 9.66 1.15
CA LYS A 208 14.70 9.03 1.99
C LYS A 208 14.78 7.51 1.84
N VAL A 209 14.44 6.81 2.90
CA VAL A 209 14.32 5.35 2.91
C VAL A 209 12.99 4.93 3.48
N CYS A 210 12.24 4.15 2.72
CA CYS A 210 10.98 3.58 3.13
C CYS A 210 11.15 2.09 3.46
N ILE A 211 10.91 1.72 4.73
CA ILE A 211 10.95 0.33 5.16
C ILE A 211 9.58 -0.29 4.93
N THR A 212 9.56 -1.44 4.26
CA THR A 212 8.37 -2.26 4.06
C THR A 212 8.74 -3.74 3.86
N GLU A 213 7.79 -4.55 3.41
CA GLU A 213 8.00 -5.98 3.20
C GLU A 213 7.23 -6.48 1.97
N SER A 214 7.61 -7.65 1.44
CA SER A 214 6.90 -8.33 0.36
C SER A 214 7.02 -9.84 0.49
N ASP A 215 6.20 -10.57 -0.26
CA ASP A 215 6.10 -12.04 -0.21
C ASP A 215 5.79 -12.53 1.22
N LEU A 216 4.90 -11.81 1.91
CA LEU A 216 4.42 -12.19 3.23
C LEU A 216 3.45 -13.36 3.07
N TYR A 217 3.91 -14.55 3.45
CA TYR A 217 3.18 -15.81 3.33
C TYR A 217 3.48 -16.70 4.52
N ASP A 218 2.44 -17.26 5.15
CA ASP A 218 2.55 -18.17 6.30
C ASP A 218 3.49 -17.61 7.38
N TYR A 219 3.34 -16.31 7.68
CA TYR A 219 4.20 -15.55 8.58
C TYR A 219 3.54 -14.21 8.95
N PRO A 220 3.73 -13.68 10.18
CA PRO A 220 3.12 -12.40 10.58
C PRO A 220 3.78 -11.20 9.90
N GLY A 221 3.00 -10.13 9.71
CA GLY A 221 3.49 -8.82 9.31
C GLY A 221 4.39 -8.17 10.35
N MET A 222 5.29 -7.31 9.88
CA MET A 222 6.20 -6.57 10.75
C MET A 222 5.62 -5.21 11.13
N PHE A 223 5.57 -4.93 12.43
CA PHE A 223 5.50 -3.58 12.99
C PHE A 223 6.91 -3.10 13.33
N LEU A 224 7.07 -1.79 13.50
CA LEU A 224 8.27 -1.18 14.05
C LEU A 224 7.99 -0.55 15.41
N ARG A 225 9.01 -0.49 16.25
CA ARG A 225 9.01 0.27 17.49
C ARG A 225 10.30 1.07 17.59
N SER A 226 10.18 2.34 17.96
CA SER A 226 11.34 3.20 18.19
C SER A 226 12.09 2.79 19.44
N ASN A 227 13.42 2.79 19.34
CA ASN A 227 14.31 2.79 20.49
C ASN A 227 14.92 4.19 20.64
N VAL A 228 14.46 4.92 21.65
CA VAL A 228 14.82 6.33 21.88
C VAL A 228 16.31 6.55 22.15
N ASP A 229 17.02 5.55 22.70
CA ASP A 229 18.40 5.72 23.16
C ASP A 229 19.41 5.79 22.01
N ASN A 230 19.11 5.23 20.82
CA ASN A 230 20.10 5.08 19.76
C ASN A 230 19.59 5.32 18.34
N SER A 231 18.47 5.99 18.13
CA SER A 231 17.87 6.26 16.81
C SER A 231 17.63 4.98 15.98
N SER A 232 17.35 3.84 16.65
CA SER A 232 17.05 2.59 15.97
C SER A 232 15.56 2.30 15.94
N MET A 233 15.14 1.53 14.93
CA MET A 233 13.81 0.96 14.79
C MET A 233 13.91 -0.55 14.92
N GLN A 234 13.10 -1.12 15.82
CA GLN A 234 13.07 -2.55 16.06
C GLN A 234 11.82 -3.18 15.46
N GLY A 235 11.97 -4.26 14.71
CA GLY A 235 10.87 -5.10 14.25
C GLY A 235 10.15 -5.76 15.43
N VAL A 236 8.81 -5.69 15.42
CA VAL A 236 7.92 -6.31 16.41
C VAL A 236 6.83 -7.06 15.65
N TYR A 237 6.49 -8.24 16.11
CA TYR A 237 5.57 -9.15 15.42
C TYR A 237 4.52 -9.67 16.38
N ALA A 238 3.29 -9.81 15.90
CA ALA A 238 2.24 -10.49 16.65
C ALA A 238 2.51 -11.99 16.67
N THR A 239 2.55 -12.60 17.85
CA THR A 239 2.67 -14.07 17.96
C THR A 239 1.38 -14.75 17.53
N ALA A 240 1.46 -16.03 17.14
CA ALA A 240 0.35 -16.77 16.58
C ALA A 240 -0.84 -16.86 17.57
N PRO A 241 -2.09 -16.68 17.14
CA PRO A 241 -3.27 -16.85 17.97
C PRO A 241 -3.40 -18.27 18.52
N LYS A 242 -3.73 -18.38 19.83
CA LYS A 242 -3.97 -19.67 20.49
C LYS A 242 -5.45 -19.88 20.83
N VAL A 243 -6.08 -18.83 21.38
CA VAL A 243 -7.50 -18.82 21.71
C VAL A 243 -8.13 -17.59 21.08
N THR A 244 -9.20 -17.82 20.34
CA THR A 244 -9.96 -16.74 19.69
C THR A 244 -11.44 -16.89 19.97
N GLU A 245 -12.17 -15.79 19.98
CA GLU A 245 -13.62 -15.76 20.10
C GLU A 245 -14.26 -14.82 19.07
N GLN A 246 -15.53 -15.07 18.73
CA GLN A 246 -16.30 -14.13 17.92
C GLN A 246 -16.57 -12.86 18.71
N GLY A 247 -16.34 -11.69 18.08
CA GLY A 247 -16.51 -10.39 18.74
C GLY A 247 -16.35 -9.23 17.76
N GLY A 248 -15.93 -8.10 18.29
CA GLY A 248 -15.70 -6.88 17.52
C GLY A 248 -16.97 -6.22 17.00
N HIS A 249 -16.83 -5.39 15.96
CA HIS A 249 -17.95 -4.69 15.35
C HIS A 249 -18.99 -5.68 14.81
N ASN A 250 -20.24 -5.53 15.24
CA ASN A 250 -21.36 -6.38 14.86
C ASN A 250 -21.12 -7.90 14.96
N LEU A 251 -20.15 -8.33 15.82
CA LEU A 251 -19.70 -9.73 15.95
C LEU A 251 -19.09 -10.31 14.66
N LEU A 252 -18.50 -9.46 13.84
CA LEU A 252 -17.92 -9.81 12.53
C LEU A 252 -16.41 -10.04 12.56
N GLN A 253 -15.82 -10.04 13.76
CA GLN A 253 -14.38 -10.25 13.95
C GLN A 253 -14.12 -11.53 14.77
N LYS A 254 -12.90 -12.03 14.63
CA LYS A 254 -12.34 -13.11 15.44
C LYS A 254 -11.29 -12.52 16.36
N MET A 255 -11.66 -12.23 17.60
CA MET A 255 -10.85 -11.56 18.59
C MET A 255 -9.87 -12.52 19.24
N VAL A 256 -8.57 -12.17 19.27
CA VAL A 256 -7.56 -12.97 19.96
C VAL A 256 -7.64 -12.75 21.47
N LYS A 257 -7.74 -13.83 22.24
CA LYS A 257 -7.75 -13.83 23.72
C LYS A 257 -6.45 -14.31 24.31
N GLU A 258 -5.82 -15.28 23.67
CA GLU A 258 -4.52 -15.80 24.05
C GLU A 258 -3.68 -16.02 22.80
N ARG A 259 -2.37 -15.81 22.95
CA ARG A 259 -1.41 -16.11 21.90
C ARG A 259 -0.45 -17.21 22.34
N HIS A 260 0.13 -17.86 21.34
CA HIS A 260 1.28 -18.74 21.54
C HIS A 260 2.54 -17.91 21.87
N ASP A 261 3.58 -18.60 22.29
CA ASP A 261 4.91 -18.04 22.59
C ASP A 261 5.83 -18.00 21.33
N TYR A 262 5.27 -18.12 20.14
CA TYR A 262 5.99 -18.12 18.86
C TYR A 262 5.29 -17.27 17.80
N LEU A 263 6.06 -16.82 16.81
CA LEU A 263 5.54 -16.00 15.70
C LEU A 263 4.78 -16.86 14.67
N ALA A 264 5.40 -17.98 14.29
CA ALA A 264 4.85 -18.85 13.25
C ALA A 264 5.27 -20.32 13.49
N LYS A 265 4.36 -21.22 13.10
CA LYS A 265 4.64 -22.64 12.89
C LYS A 265 4.52 -22.91 11.39
N THR A 266 5.64 -23.31 10.76
CA THR A 266 5.74 -23.29 9.30
C THR A 266 6.68 -24.39 8.79
N ASP A 267 6.85 -24.52 7.47
CA ASP A 267 7.73 -25.51 6.87
C ASP A 267 9.22 -25.21 7.13
N GLY A 268 9.99 -26.26 7.40
CA GLY A 268 11.44 -26.15 7.58
C GLY A 268 12.22 -25.81 6.30
N LYS A 269 11.63 -26.07 5.13
CA LYS A 269 12.19 -25.72 3.82
C LYS A 269 11.35 -24.62 3.18
N ARG A 270 11.79 -23.37 3.36
CA ARG A 270 11.04 -22.22 2.85
C ARG A 270 11.87 -20.96 2.64
N SER A 271 11.32 -20.00 1.94
CA SER A 271 11.74 -18.60 1.93
C SER A 271 10.85 -17.80 2.86
N PHE A 272 11.45 -16.91 3.67
CA PHE A 272 10.74 -15.96 4.53
C PHE A 272 10.44 -14.65 3.78
N PRO A 273 9.60 -13.77 4.31
CA PRO A 273 9.28 -12.49 3.66
C PRO A 273 10.53 -11.66 3.34
N TRP A 274 10.45 -10.87 2.28
CA TRP A 274 11.46 -9.85 1.99
C TRP A 274 11.30 -8.65 2.93
N ARG A 275 12.40 -8.21 3.53
CA ARG A 275 12.51 -6.92 4.20
C ARG A 275 13.10 -5.93 3.21
N ILE A 276 12.39 -4.84 2.95
CA ILE A 276 12.64 -3.91 1.84
C ILE A 276 13.03 -2.54 2.41
N PHE A 277 14.06 -1.95 1.81
CA PHE A 277 14.49 -0.57 2.00
C PHE A 277 14.40 0.13 0.64
N ALA A 278 13.25 0.73 0.34
CA ALA A 278 13.09 1.54 -0.86
C ALA A 278 13.78 2.88 -0.65
N ILE A 279 14.70 3.24 -1.55
CA ILE A 279 15.58 4.41 -1.40
C ILE A 279 15.31 5.39 -2.53
N SER A 280 15.20 6.66 -2.20
CA SER A 280 15.01 7.74 -3.17
C SER A 280 15.89 8.95 -2.84
N GLU A 281 16.32 9.67 -3.86
CA GLU A 281 17.00 10.96 -3.77
C GLU A 281 16.05 12.14 -4.03
N ASN A 282 14.88 11.85 -4.60
CA ASN A 282 13.80 12.80 -4.86
C ASN A 282 12.47 12.19 -4.43
N ASP A 283 11.59 12.98 -3.82
CA ASP A 283 10.31 12.49 -3.30
C ASP A 283 9.49 11.77 -4.37
N LYS A 284 9.46 12.26 -5.60
CA LYS A 284 8.72 11.65 -6.72
C LYS A 284 9.10 10.20 -7.03
N GLU A 285 10.34 9.79 -6.73
CA GLU A 285 10.81 8.42 -6.97
C GLU A 285 10.09 7.40 -6.07
N LEU A 286 9.57 7.83 -4.91
CA LEU A 286 8.76 6.98 -4.04
C LEU A 286 7.39 6.64 -4.66
N LEU A 287 6.81 7.56 -5.45
CA LEU A 287 5.54 7.36 -6.15
C LEU A 287 5.64 6.31 -7.26
N ASP A 288 6.85 6.12 -7.80
CA ASP A 288 7.13 5.21 -8.91
C ASP A 288 7.95 3.97 -8.51
N ASN A 289 8.07 3.68 -7.20
CA ASN A 289 8.79 2.52 -6.71
C ASN A 289 7.98 1.23 -6.95
N ASP A 290 8.65 0.18 -7.45
CA ASP A 290 8.02 -1.09 -7.83
C ASP A 290 8.50 -2.29 -6.98
N LEU A 291 9.30 -2.06 -5.91
CA LEU A 291 9.99 -3.15 -5.19
C LEU A 291 9.04 -4.15 -4.54
N VAL A 292 7.92 -3.70 -3.97
CA VAL A 292 6.95 -4.63 -3.34
C VAL A 292 6.34 -5.55 -4.38
N PHE A 293 6.01 -5.03 -5.56
CA PHE A 293 5.52 -5.84 -6.69
C PHE A 293 6.61 -6.80 -7.19
N LEU A 294 7.82 -6.30 -7.49
CA LEU A 294 8.92 -7.11 -8.02
C LEU A 294 9.36 -8.26 -7.10
N LEU A 295 9.25 -8.07 -5.79
CA LEU A 295 9.65 -9.05 -4.79
C LEU A 295 8.52 -10.01 -4.37
N GLY A 296 7.28 -9.77 -4.80
CA GLY A 296 6.18 -10.73 -4.68
C GLY A 296 6.40 -11.95 -5.60
N LYS A 297 5.78 -13.08 -5.26
CA LYS A 297 5.80 -14.26 -6.13
C LYS A 297 5.11 -13.97 -7.47
N PRO A 298 5.55 -14.59 -8.56
CA PRO A 298 4.84 -14.54 -9.83
C PRO A 298 3.39 -15.00 -9.71
N SER A 299 2.55 -14.60 -10.68
CA SER A 299 1.14 -15.01 -10.70
C SER A 299 0.99 -16.52 -10.70
N SER A 300 0.10 -17.01 -9.83
CA SER A 300 -0.36 -18.42 -9.80
C SER A 300 -1.50 -18.67 -10.80
N LEU A 301 -2.04 -17.61 -11.41
CA LEU A 301 -3.16 -17.71 -12.35
C LEU A 301 -2.65 -17.70 -13.78
N SER A 302 -3.08 -18.67 -14.57
CA SER A 302 -2.77 -18.77 -16.00
C SER A 302 -3.69 -17.93 -16.88
N ASP A 303 -4.94 -17.71 -16.45
CA ASP A 303 -5.94 -16.87 -17.13
C ASP A 303 -6.28 -15.67 -16.26
N LEU A 304 -5.95 -14.48 -16.73
CA LEU A 304 -6.25 -13.20 -16.08
C LEU A 304 -7.36 -12.42 -16.82
N SER A 305 -7.89 -12.95 -17.92
CA SER A 305 -8.84 -12.25 -18.80
C SER A 305 -10.18 -11.92 -18.14
N TRP A 306 -10.56 -12.66 -17.11
CA TRP A 306 -11.77 -12.45 -16.32
C TRP A 306 -11.64 -11.37 -15.23
N ILE A 307 -10.42 -11.00 -14.85
CA ILE A 307 -10.18 -9.92 -13.89
C ILE A 307 -10.43 -8.60 -14.61
N LYS A 308 -11.48 -7.91 -14.20
CA LYS A 308 -11.91 -6.65 -14.84
C LYS A 308 -11.75 -5.52 -13.81
N PRO A 309 -10.66 -4.74 -13.89
CA PRO A 309 -10.57 -3.49 -13.15
C PRO A 309 -11.68 -2.54 -13.56
N GLY A 310 -12.17 -1.71 -12.64
CA GLY A 310 -13.27 -0.80 -12.95
C GLY A 310 -13.61 0.12 -11.79
N LYS A 311 -14.63 0.95 -12.02
CA LYS A 311 -15.18 1.87 -11.03
C LYS A 311 -16.39 1.27 -10.36
N VAL A 312 -16.63 1.68 -9.11
CA VAL A 312 -17.66 1.13 -8.25
C VAL A 312 -18.53 2.26 -7.71
N ALA A 313 -19.83 2.22 -7.95
CA ALA A 313 -20.75 3.08 -7.25
C ALA A 313 -20.96 2.52 -5.83
N TRP A 314 -20.63 3.34 -4.82
CA TRP A 314 -20.59 2.95 -3.42
C TRP A 314 -21.60 3.73 -2.59
N ASP A 315 -22.30 3.06 -1.71
CA ASP A 315 -23.50 3.52 -1.01
C ASP A 315 -23.25 3.99 0.43
N TRP A 316 -22.25 3.44 1.11
CA TRP A 316 -22.07 3.58 2.55
C TRP A 316 -21.63 5.00 2.97
N TRP A 317 -20.68 5.62 2.24
CA TRP A 317 -20.16 6.94 2.62
C TRP A 317 -21.25 8.02 2.61
N ASN A 318 -22.14 7.96 1.61
CA ASN A 318 -23.23 8.89 1.45
C ASN A 318 -24.52 8.50 2.19
N ASP A 319 -24.44 7.46 3.05
CA ASP A 319 -25.55 6.97 3.90
C ASP A 319 -26.81 6.55 3.12
N TRP A 320 -26.62 5.96 1.93
CA TRP A 320 -27.71 5.59 1.01
C TRP A 320 -28.66 6.78 0.72
N ASN A 321 -28.21 8.01 0.84
CA ASN A 321 -29.03 9.22 0.86
C ASN A 321 -29.42 9.67 -0.55
N LEU A 322 -30.55 9.16 -1.04
CA LEU A 322 -31.16 9.60 -2.29
C LEU A 322 -32.26 10.60 -2.03
N SER A 323 -32.39 11.59 -2.90
CA SER A 323 -33.46 12.58 -2.88
C SER A 323 -34.18 12.66 -4.24
N GLY A 324 -35.46 13.11 -4.25
CA GLY A 324 -36.25 13.17 -5.46
C GLY A 324 -36.69 11.80 -5.99
N VAL A 325 -36.84 10.82 -5.11
CA VAL A 325 -37.29 9.45 -5.39
C VAL A 325 -38.61 9.17 -4.67
N ASP A 326 -39.43 8.29 -5.23
CA ASP A 326 -40.76 7.96 -4.71
C ASP A 326 -40.75 6.75 -3.76
N PHE A 327 -39.58 6.42 -3.20
CA PHE A 327 -39.39 5.37 -2.21
C PHE A 327 -38.48 5.81 -1.07
N ARG A 328 -38.50 5.12 0.05
CA ARG A 328 -37.57 5.37 1.16
C ARG A 328 -36.21 4.79 0.82
N ALA A 329 -35.20 5.65 0.66
CA ALA A 329 -33.82 5.25 0.45
C ALA A 329 -33.24 4.55 1.70
N GLY A 330 -32.31 3.62 1.49
CA GLY A 330 -31.66 2.79 2.51
C GLY A 330 -31.22 1.44 1.92
N VAL A 331 -30.96 0.47 2.80
CA VAL A 331 -30.56 -0.87 2.37
C VAL A 331 -31.82 -1.65 1.90
N ASN A 332 -32.21 -1.47 0.64
CA ASN A 332 -33.34 -2.12 0.01
C ASN A 332 -33.19 -2.18 -1.53
N ASN A 333 -34.00 -3.03 -2.17
CA ASN A 333 -33.91 -3.27 -3.61
C ASN A 333 -34.09 -2.02 -4.46
N ASP A 334 -35.01 -1.11 -4.08
CA ASP A 334 -35.28 0.09 -4.88
C ASP A 334 -34.07 1.02 -4.91
N THR A 335 -33.41 1.21 -3.78
CA THR A 335 -32.16 1.96 -3.68
C THR A 335 -31.08 1.34 -4.59
N TYR A 336 -30.84 0.02 -4.51
CA TYR A 336 -29.81 -0.60 -5.33
C TYR A 336 -30.14 -0.64 -6.82
N LYS A 337 -31.41 -0.75 -7.20
CA LYS A 337 -31.80 -0.56 -8.60
C LYS A 337 -31.47 0.84 -9.10
N TYR A 338 -31.66 1.86 -8.26
CA TYR A 338 -31.29 3.24 -8.61
C TYR A 338 -29.77 3.39 -8.81
N TYR A 339 -28.97 2.80 -7.92
CA TYR A 339 -27.52 2.78 -8.09
C TYR A 339 -27.08 2.02 -9.35
N ILE A 340 -27.73 0.90 -9.66
CA ILE A 340 -27.47 0.12 -10.88
C ILE A 340 -27.80 0.95 -12.14
N ASP A 341 -28.95 1.65 -12.16
CA ASP A 341 -29.33 2.51 -13.29
C ASP A 341 -28.34 3.68 -13.46
N PHE A 342 -27.92 4.32 -12.36
CA PHE A 342 -26.88 5.34 -12.38
C PHE A 342 -25.56 4.79 -12.94
N ALA A 343 -25.11 3.63 -12.47
CA ALA A 343 -23.89 2.99 -12.92
C ALA A 343 -23.95 2.68 -14.42
N ALA A 344 -25.07 2.13 -14.90
CA ALA A 344 -25.28 1.82 -16.31
C ALA A 344 -25.26 3.09 -17.20
N GLN A 345 -25.94 4.16 -16.77
CA GLN A 345 -26.00 5.42 -17.51
C GLN A 345 -24.62 6.09 -17.64
N ASN A 346 -23.77 5.97 -16.60
CA ASN A 346 -22.48 6.63 -16.51
C ASN A 346 -21.30 5.69 -16.82
N LYS A 347 -21.55 4.47 -17.33
CA LYS A 347 -20.51 3.47 -17.66
C LYS A 347 -19.61 3.13 -16.48
N ILE A 348 -20.20 3.03 -15.30
CA ILE A 348 -19.56 2.52 -14.09
C ILE A 348 -19.76 1.01 -14.09
N GLU A 349 -18.69 0.27 -13.88
CA GLU A 349 -18.67 -1.17 -14.07
C GLU A 349 -19.37 -1.93 -12.95
N TYR A 350 -19.32 -1.39 -11.71
CA TYR A 350 -19.77 -2.11 -10.52
C TYR A 350 -20.68 -1.27 -9.63
N VAL A 351 -21.54 -1.98 -8.90
CA VAL A 351 -22.22 -1.47 -7.71
C VAL A 351 -21.90 -2.39 -6.55
N ILE A 352 -21.55 -1.84 -5.40
CA ILE A 352 -21.32 -2.59 -4.18
C ILE A 352 -22.55 -2.47 -3.27
N LEU A 353 -22.98 -3.58 -2.69
CA LEU A 353 -23.85 -3.59 -1.53
C LEU A 353 -22.96 -3.65 -0.29
N ASP A 354 -22.81 -2.50 0.39
CA ASP A 354 -21.99 -2.39 1.60
C ASP A 354 -22.68 -2.98 2.83
N GLU A 355 -22.17 -2.83 4.06
CA GLU A 355 -22.67 -3.44 5.28
C GLU A 355 -24.18 -3.21 5.45
N GLY A 356 -24.91 -4.27 5.78
CA GLY A 356 -26.35 -4.21 6.09
C GLY A 356 -27.24 -5.09 5.25
N TRP A 357 -26.80 -5.62 4.09
CA TRP A 357 -27.59 -6.52 3.25
C TRP A 357 -27.77 -7.93 3.85
N ALA A 358 -26.86 -8.37 4.71
CA ALA A 358 -26.96 -9.63 5.48
C ALA A 358 -27.46 -9.38 6.91
N VAL A 359 -28.05 -10.39 7.53
CA VAL A 359 -28.63 -10.28 8.89
C VAL A 359 -27.54 -9.97 9.90
N ASN A 360 -27.66 -8.81 10.56
CA ASN A 360 -26.67 -8.29 11.51
C ASN A 360 -26.47 -9.22 12.71
N LYS A 361 -25.25 -9.27 13.27
CA LYS A 361 -24.81 -10.04 14.45
C LYS A 361 -24.95 -11.57 14.32
N LYS A 362 -25.17 -12.10 13.13
CA LYS A 362 -25.22 -13.54 12.85
C LYS A 362 -23.92 -14.08 12.29
N ALA A 363 -23.10 -13.22 11.70
CA ALA A 363 -21.92 -13.61 10.93
C ALA A 363 -22.20 -14.75 9.96
N ASP A 364 -23.29 -14.61 9.21
CA ASP A 364 -23.78 -15.61 8.25
C ASP A 364 -24.22 -14.90 6.96
N MET A 365 -23.35 -14.93 5.97
CA MET A 365 -23.62 -14.29 4.69
C MET A 365 -24.74 -14.94 3.86
N LEU A 366 -25.22 -16.11 4.24
CA LEU A 366 -26.34 -16.76 3.55
C LEU A 366 -27.70 -16.32 4.10
N GLN A 367 -27.71 -15.53 5.18
CA GLN A 367 -28.92 -14.94 5.75
C GLN A 367 -29.09 -13.50 5.29
N VAL A 368 -29.75 -13.31 4.17
CA VAL A 368 -30.06 -11.98 3.60
C VAL A 368 -31.25 -11.37 4.34
N ILE A 369 -31.24 -10.04 4.54
CA ILE A 369 -32.38 -9.33 5.14
C ILE A 369 -33.60 -9.33 4.23
N PRO A 370 -34.83 -9.27 4.77
CA PRO A 370 -36.04 -9.32 3.95
C PRO A 370 -36.21 -8.21 2.92
N GLN A 371 -35.54 -7.06 3.12
CA GLN A 371 -35.60 -5.89 2.22
C GLN A 371 -34.74 -6.07 0.97
N ILE A 372 -33.90 -7.10 0.92
CA ILE A 372 -32.98 -7.40 -0.18
C ILE A 372 -33.33 -8.73 -0.84
N ASN A 373 -33.58 -8.68 -2.15
CA ASN A 373 -33.72 -9.83 -3.01
C ASN A 373 -32.49 -9.90 -3.95
N LEU A 374 -31.41 -10.53 -3.48
CA LEU A 374 -30.16 -10.59 -4.23
C LEU A 374 -30.30 -11.26 -5.62
N PRO A 375 -31.06 -12.37 -5.81
CA PRO A 375 -31.28 -12.95 -7.13
C PRO A 375 -31.91 -11.95 -8.11
N GLU A 376 -32.87 -11.16 -7.66
CA GLU A 376 -33.52 -10.13 -8.47
C GLU A 376 -32.52 -9.01 -8.83
N LEU A 377 -31.76 -8.53 -7.84
CA LEU A 377 -30.77 -7.49 -8.07
C LEU A 377 -29.65 -7.96 -9.02
N ALA A 378 -29.18 -9.20 -8.88
CA ALA A 378 -28.16 -9.78 -9.77
C ALA A 378 -28.68 -9.89 -11.23
N ALA A 379 -29.93 -10.33 -11.40
CA ALA A 379 -30.55 -10.38 -12.72
C ALA A 379 -30.75 -8.98 -13.30
N TYR A 380 -31.17 -8.01 -12.49
CA TYR A 380 -31.36 -6.62 -12.90
C TYR A 380 -30.04 -5.98 -13.32
N ALA A 381 -28.99 -6.08 -12.50
CA ALA A 381 -27.65 -5.54 -12.80
C ALA A 381 -27.08 -6.14 -14.09
N LYS A 382 -27.20 -7.47 -14.26
CA LYS A 382 -26.80 -8.16 -15.49
C LYS A 382 -27.52 -7.62 -16.73
N SER A 383 -28.84 -7.32 -16.62
CA SER A 383 -29.63 -6.74 -17.72
C SER A 383 -29.15 -5.34 -18.14
N LYS A 384 -28.44 -4.64 -17.25
CA LYS A 384 -27.89 -3.31 -17.42
C LYS A 384 -26.39 -3.30 -17.73
N ASN A 385 -25.73 -4.47 -17.85
CA ASN A 385 -24.28 -4.63 -17.96
C ASN A 385 -23.49 -4.02 -16.79
N VAL A 386 -24.04 -4.11 -15.58
CA VAL A 386 -23.41 -3.73 -14.32
C VAL A 386 -23.19 -5.00 -13.50
N ASP A 387 -22.03 -5.10 -12.87
CA ASP A 387 -21.70 -6.23 -12.01
C ASP A 387 -21.87 -5.85 -10.52
N LEU A 388 -22.19 -6.83 -9.67
CA LEU A 388 -22.38 -6.61 -8.24
C LEU A 388 -21.23 -7.16 -7.42
N ILE A 389 -20.86 -6.41 -6.37
CA ILE A 389 -19.92 -6.77 -5.32
C ILE A 389 -20.67 -6.78 -3.99
N LEU A 390 -20.35 -7.72 -3.11
CA LEU A 390 -20.94 -7.79 -1.78
C LEU A 390 -19.91 -7.48 -0.71
N TRP A 391 -20.29 -6.64 0.24
CA TRP A 391 -19.52 -6.45 1.46
C TRP A 391 -19.61 -7.67 2.36
N ALA A 392 -18.53 -7.98 3.07
CA ALA A 392 -18.44 -9.12 3.96
C ALA A 392 -17.58 -8.77 5.19
N GLY A 393 -18.11 -8.93 6.38
CA GLY A 393 -17.27 -8.93 7.57
C GLY A 393 -16.37 -10.16 7.60
N TYR A 394 -15.11 -9.99 8.01
CA TYR A 394 -14.09 -11.05 8.00
C TYR A 394 -14.59 -12.39 8.55
N TRP A 395 -15.19 -12.41 9.74
CA TRP A 395 -15.61 -13.66 10.36
C TRP A 395 -16.78 -14.33 9.64
N ALA A 396 -17.73 -13.55 9.13
CA ALA A 396 -18.86 -14.07 8.34
C ALA A 396 -18.39 -14.74 7.05
N PHE A 397 -17.37 -14.15 6.41
CA PHE A 397 -16.76 -14.71 5.19
C PHE A 397 -15.89 -15.93 5.50
N HIS A 398 -15.02 -15.83 6.51
CA HIS A 398 -14.04 -16.89 6.87
C HIS A 398 -14.73 -18.20 7.29
N ARG A 399 -15.80 -18.10 8.07
CA ARG A 399 -16.47 -19.26 8.68
C ARG A 399 -16.97 -20.29 7.65
N ASP A 400 -17.55 -19.83 6.57
CA ASP A 400 -18.17 -20.67 5.53
C ASP A 400 -17.65 -20.33 4.12
N MET A 401 -16.39 -19.91 3.99
CA MET A 401 -15.82 -19.28 2.81
C MET A 401 -16.11 -20.01 1.49
N GLU A 402 -15.82 -21.33 1.41
CA GLU A 402 -16.02 -22.10 0.18
C GLU A 402 -17.50 -22.15 -0.24
N LYS A 403 -18.38 -22.32 0.73
CA LYS A 403 -19.82 -22.34 0.51
C LYS A 403 -20.34 -20.98 0.05
N VAL A 404 -19.91 -19.91 0.70
CA VAL A 404 -20.28 -18.52 0.39
C VAL A 404 -19.81 -18.15 -1.01
N VAL A 405 -18.53 -18.37 -1.32
CA VAL A 405 -17.95 -18.06 -2.64
C VAL A 405 -18.68 -18.83 -3.74
N LYS A 406 -18.86 -20.13 -3.58
CA LYS A 406 -19.58 -20.98 -4.56
C LYS A 406 -21.03 -20.51 -4.77
N HIS A 407 -21.74 -20.17 -3.68
CA HIS A 407 -23.14 -19.74 -3.73
C HIS A 407 -23.29 -18.44 -4.53
N TYR A 408 -22.50 -17.43 -4.21
CA TYR A 408 -22.61 -16.11 -4.83
C TYR A 408 -22.01 -16.06 -6.24
N ALA A 409 -20.96 -16.83 -6.51
CA ALA A 409 -20.46 -16.99 -7.88
C ALA A 409 -21.53 -17.60 -8.81
N ALA A 410 -22.26 -18.62 -8.34
CA ALA A 410 -23.37 -19.22 -9.10
C ALA A 410 -24.53 -18.24 -9.35
N MET A 411 -24.76 -17.28 -8.44
CA MET A 411 -25.74 -16.21 -8.60
C MET A 411 -25.29 -15.12 -9.59
N GLY A 412 -23.99 -15.05 -9.92
CA GLY A 412 -23.41 -14.05 -10.83
C GLY A 412 -22.76 -12.86 -10.14
N ILE A 413 -22.63 -12.87 -8.83
CA ILE A 413 -21.85 -11.88 -8.05
C ILE A 413 -20.37 -11.99 -8.47
N LYS A 414 -19.67 -10.85 -8.54
CA LYS A 414 -18.30 -10.78 -9.09
C LYS A 414 -17.19 -10.65 -8.06
N GLY A 415 -17.53 -10.43 -6.81
CA GLY A 415 -16.50 -10.32 -5.79
C GLY A 415 -17.02 -9.90 -4.42
N PHE A 416 -16.07 -9.73 -3.52
CA PHE A 416 -16.34 -9.30 -2.16
C PHE A 416 -15.39 -8.18 -1.73
N LYS A 417 -15.94 -7.21 -0.99
CA LYS A 417 -15.20 -6.30 -0.11
C LYS A 417 -15.18 -6.95 1.27
N VAL A 418 -14.03 -7.48 1.69
CA VAL A 418 -13.89 -8.19 2.96
C VAL A 418 -13.27 -7.26 3.99
N ASP A 419 -14.01 -7.02 5.08
CA ASP A 419 -13.70 -5.96 6.05
C ASP A 419 -13.54 -6.48 7.48
N PHE A 420 -12.97 -5.64 8.37
CA PHE A 420 -12.75 -5.91 9.79
C PHE A 420 -11.76 -7.06 10.07
N MET A 421 -10.74 -7.24 9.25
CA MET A 421 -9.64 -8.16 9.55
C MET A 421 -8.84 -7.68 10.76
N ASP A 422 -8.48 -6.42 10.79
CA ASP A 422 -7.84 -5.66 11.89
C ASP A 422 -6.61 -6.34 12.51
N ARG A 423 -5.97 -7.28 11.80
CA ARG A 423 -4.79 -8.03 12.25
C ARG A 423 -3.89 -8.37 11.04
N ASP A 424 -2.63 -8.72 11.33
CA ASP A 424 -1.67 -9.26 10.36
C ASP A 424 -0.77 -10.36 10.97
N ASP A 425 -1.25 -11.08 12.02
CA ASP A 425 -0.60 -12.29 12.50
C ASP A 425 -0.68 -13.43 11.45
N GLN A 426 0.05 -14.51 11.67
CA GLN A 426 0.14 -15.64 10.73
C GLN A 426 -1.25 -16.11 10.28
N GLU A 427 -2.21 -16.32 11.20
CA GLU A 427 -3.56 -16.80 10.86
C GLU A 427 -4.29 -15.85 9.91
N MET A 428 -4.16 -14.53 10.10
CA MET A 428 -4.80 -13.55 9.24
C MET A 428 -4.15 -13.49 7.85
N VAL A 429 -2.82 -13.55 7.79
CA VAL A 429 -2.11 -13.61 6.52
C VAL A 429 -2.50 -14.86 5.73
N ASP A 430 -2.59 -16.02 6.39
CA ASP A 430 -3.02 -17.27 5.76
C ASP A 430 -4.46 -17.20 5.26
N PHE A 431 -5.35 -16.56 6.02
CA PHE A 431 -6.71 -16.28 5.56
C PHE A 431 -6.72 -15.48 4.26
N MET A 432 -5.93 -14.41 4.15
CA MET A 432 -5.89 -13.56 2.95
C MET A 432 -5.42 -14.36 1.72
N TRP A 433 -4.41 -15.21 1.88
CA TRP A 433 -3.94 -16.10 0.80
C TRP A 433 -4.99 -17.13 0.39
N LYS A 434 -5.62 -17.78 1.36
CA LYS A 434 -6.67 -18.78 1.10
C LYS A 434 -7.90 -18.17 0.44
N ALA A 435 -8.32 -16.99 0.89
CA ALA A 435 -9.43 -16.25 0.29
C ALA A 435 -9.13 -15.88 -1.16
N ALA A 436 -7.91 -15.39 -1.44
CA ALA A 436 -7.47 -15.05 -2.79
C ALA A 436 -7.54 -16.26 -3.73
N GLU A 437 -7.03 -17.42 -3.29
CA GLU A 437 -7.03 -18.68 -4.06
C GLU A 437 -8.45 -19.19 -4.33
N ILE A 438 -9.31 -19.27 -3.30
CA ILE A 438 -10.68 -19.76 -3.42
C ILE A 438 -11.50 -18.83 -4.32
N CYS A 439 -11.40 -17.51 -4.13
CA CYS A 439 -12.10 -16.55 -4.98
C CYS A 439 -11.61 -16.63 -6.44
N ALA A 440 -10.30 -16.76 -6.66
CA ALA A 440 -9.75 -16.93 -8.02
C ALA A 440 -10.29 -18.17 -8.71
N SER A 441 -10.45 -19.30 -8.00
CA SER A 441 -10.99 -20.54 -8.56
C SER A 441 -12.45 -20.41 -9.04
N HIS A 442 -13.17 -19.41 -8.53
CA HIS A 442 -14.54 -19.07 -8.90
C HIS A 442 -14.64 -17.78 -9.72
N LYS A 443 -13.50 -17.21 -10.18
CA LYS A 443 -13.41 -15.98 -10.95
C LYS A 443 -14.06 -14.78 -10.23
N MET A 444 -13.75 -14.63 -8.94
CA MET A 444 -14.26 -13.55 -8.09
C MET A 444 -13.13 -12.61 -7.63
N LEU A 445 -13.44 -11.33 -7.60
CA LEU A 445 -12.56 -10.25 -7.14
C LEU A 445 -12.59 -10.13 -5.62
N LEU A 446 -11.51 -9.60 -5.06
CA LEU A 446 -11.41 -9.26 -3.64
C LEU A 446 -10.87 -7.84 -3.47
N ASP A 447 -11.51 -7.10 -2.58
CA ASP A 447 -11.06 -5.86 -2.01
C ASP A 447 -10.96 -6.02 -0.49
N TYR A 448 -9.78 -5.77 0.10
CA TYR A 448 -9.56 -6.00 1.52
C TYR A 448 -9.61 -4.69 2.31
N HIS A 449 -10.48 -4.66 3.34
CA HIS A 449 -10.66 -3.55 4.28
C HIS A 449 -10.33 -3.95 5.72
N GLY A 450 -10.11 -2.97 6.60
CA GLY A 450 -9.59 -3.25 7.94
C GLY A 450 -8.31 -4.09 7.88
N THR A 451 -7.41 -3.79 6.97
CA THR A 451 -6.29 -4.67 6.58
C THR A 451 -4.97 -3.93 6.53
N CYS A 452 -3.86 -4.67 6.64
CA CYS A 452 -2.53 -4.12 6.42
C CYS A 452 -2.30 -3.73 4.94
N LYS A 453 -1.18 -3.00 4.71
CA LYS A 453 -0.72 -2.67 3.35
C LYS A 453 -0.61 -3.90 2.45
N PRO A 454 -0.65 -3.75 1.11
CA PRO A 454 -0.25 -4.80 0.16
C PRO A 454 1.17 -5.30 0.46
N PHE A 455 1.38 -6.59 0.22
CA PHE A 455 2.64 -7.27 0.53
C PHE A 455 3.05 -8.28 -0.56
N GLY A 456 2.68 -8.03 -1.81
CA GLY A 456 3.02 -8.90 -2.94
C GLY A 456 1.97 -9.96 -3.28
N LEU A 457 0.94 -10.18 -2.45
CA LEU A 457 -0.17 -11.10 -2.72
C LEU A 457 -0.88 -10.75 -4.03
N GLN A 458 -1.12 -9.48 -4.30
CA GLN A 458 -1.76 -8.98 -5.52
C GLN A 458 -0.98 -9.30 -6.82
N ARG A 459 0.32 -9.61 -6.74
CA ARG A 459 1.08 -10.13 -7.89
C ARG A 459 0.80 -11.61 -8.11
N THR A 460 0.70 -12.39 -7.03
CA THR A 460 0.47 -13.83 -7.09
C THR A 460 -0.99 -14.14 -7.44
N TYR A 461 -1.91 -13.38 -6.85
CA TYR A 461 -3.34 -13.46 -7.07
C TYR A 461 -3.90 -12.07 -7.47
N PRO A 462 -3.83 -11.70 -8.76
CA PRO A 462 -4.30 -10.39 -9.23
C PRO A 462 -5.80 -10.15 -9.08
N ASN A 463 -6.58 -11.13 -8.67
CA ASN A 463 -7.98 -10.98 -8.26
C ASN A 463 -8.13 -10.30 -6.91
N VAL A 464 -7.08 -10.21 -6.09
CA VAL A 464 -7.02 -9.27 -4.97
C VAL A 464 -6.69 -7.90 -5.56
N ILE A 465 -7.77 -7.19 -5.91
CA ILE A 465 -7.67 -6.05 -6.81
C ILE A 465 -7.41 -4.74 -6.05
N ASN A 466 -7.82 -4.66 -4.78
CA ASN A 466 -7.60 -3.46 -3.97
C ASN A 466 -7.43 -3.76 -2.48
N TYR A 467 -6.93 -2.77 -1.74
CA TYR A 467 -6.71 -2.82 -0.28
C TYR A 467 -6.96 -1.44 0.32
N GLU A 468 -7.61 -1.40 1.47
CA GLU A 468 -7.67 -0.18 2.28
C GLU A 468 -6.32 0.09 2.97
N GLY A 469 -6.18 -0.17 4.24
CA GLY A 469 -4.99 0.12 5.04
C GLY A 469 -4.51 1.57 4.92
N VAL A 470 -5.44 2.51 4.83
CA VAL A 470 -5.25 3.95 4.63
C VAL A 470 -6.31 4.70 5.41
N ASN A 471 -5.98 5.90 5.90
CA ASN A 471 -6.98 6.79 6.50
C ASN A 471 -7.76 7.50 5.38
N GLY A 472 -8.69 6.76 4.75
CA GLY A 472 -9.42 7.15 3.56
C GLY A 472 -10.38 8.32 3.75
N LEU A 473 -11.02 8.74 2.65
CA LEU A 473 -11.98 9.85 2.65
C LEU A 473 -13.15 9.61 3.60
N GLU A 474 -13.50 8.33 3.83
CA GLU A 474 -14.60 7.96 4.72
C GLU A 474 -14.45 8.50 6.14
N GLN A 475 -13.22 8.71 6.60
CA GLN A 475 -12.92 9.28 7.91
C GLN A 475 -13.54 10.68 8.11
N LEU A 476 -13.80 11.41 7.03
CA LEU A 476 -14.40 12.74 7.07
C LEU A 476 -15.90 12.73 7.46
N LYS A 477 -16.55 11.55 7.53
CA LYS A 477 -17.90 11.44 8.12
C LYS A 477 -17.94 11.85 9.59
N TRP A 478 -16.84 11.63 10.35
CA TRP A 478 -16.80 11.81 11.82
C TRP A 478 -15.59 12.58 12.37
N LYS A 479 -14.55 12.84 11.57
CA LYS A 479 -13.40 13.63 12.04
C LYS A 479 -13.82 15.06 12.35
N LYS A 480 -13.44 15.55 13.53
CA LYS A 480 -13.79 16.90 13.99
C LYS A 480 -13.22 18.00 13.10
N GLN A 481 -13.84 19.17 13.16
CA GLN A 481 -13.29 20.37 12.53
C GLN A 481 -11.85 20.63 13.01
N GLY A 482 -10.96 21.01 12.09
CA GLY A 482 -9.51 21.15 12.35
C GLY A 482 -8.69 19.91 12.01
N TYR A 483 -9.33 18.78 11.69
CA TYR A 483 -8.65 17.65 11.08
C TYR A 483 -8.15 18.01 9.67
N ASP A 484 -6.95 17.54 9.30
CA ASP A 484 -6.30 17.90 8.03
C ASP A 484 -6.11 16.67 7.13
N GLN A 485 -7.14 16.33 6.36
CA GLN A 485 -7.08 15.28 5.35
C GLN A 485 -6.20 15.68 4.16
N VAL A 486 -6.18 16.98 3.82
CA VAL A 486 -5.43 17.48 2.66
C VAL A 486 -3.92 17.22 2.79
N THR A 487 -3.34 17.44 3.97
CA THR A 487 -1.93 17.11 4.21
C THR A 487 -1.71 15.58 4.25
N TYR A 488 -2.67 14.82 4.76
CA TYR A 488 -2.58 13.36 4.74
C TYR A 488 -2.55 12.81 3.31
N ASP A 489 -3.43 13.30 2.42
CA ASP A 489 -3.50 12.91 1.00
C ASP A 489 -2.23 13.25 0.21
N LEU A 490 -1.44 14.18 0.70
CA LEU A 490 -0.14 14.55 0.15
C LEU A 490 1.03 13.79 0.80
N THR A 491 0.73 12.92 1.75
CA THR A 491 1.74 12.16 2.51
C THR A 491 1.68 10.67 2.20
N PHE A 492 0.48 10.06 2.31
CA PHE A 492 0.35 8.61 2.16
C PHE A 492 0.75 8.07 0.78
N PRO A 493 0.62 8.80 -0.35
CA PRO A 493 1.04 8.27 -1.65
C PRO A 493 2.54 7.97 -1.73
N PHE A 494 3.37 8.73 -1.01
CA PHE A 494 4.81 8.48 -0.94
C PHE A 494 5.19 7.34 -0.01
N ILE A 495 4.29 6.92 0.87
CA ILE A 495 4.56 5.93 1.94
C ILE A 495 3.70 4.69 1.72
N ARG A 496 2.38 4.78 1.98
CA ARG A 496 1.45 3.64 1.92
C ARG A 496 1.29 3.09 0.50
N MET A 497 1.15 3.97 -0.49
CA MET A 497 0.93 3.57 -1.87
C MET A 497 2.18 2.97 -2.53
N LEU A 498 3.38 3.17 -1.96
CA LEU A 498 4.59 2.45 -2.37
C LEU A 498 4.41 0.92 -2.26
N ALA A 499 3.60 0.45 -1.33
CA ALA A 499 3.32 -0.97 -1.16
C ALA A 499 2.35 -1.53 -2.22
N GLY A 500 1.57 -0.68 -2.88
CA GLY A 500 0.61 -1.09 -3.91
C GLY A 500 -0.74 -0.38 -3.80
N PRO A 501 -1.78 -0.91 -4.46
CA PRO A 501 -3.07 -0.25 -4.64
C PRO A 501 -3.74 0.15 -3.33
N VAL A 502 -4.61 1.16 -3.42
CA VAL A 502 -5.29 1.75 -2.27
C VAL A 502 -6.76 2.01 -2.57
N ASP A 503 -7.66 1.49 -1.72
CA ASP A 503 -9.05 1.90 -1.69
C ASP A 503 -9.21 3.10 -0.75
N TYR A 504 -9.03 4.30 -1.31
CA TYR A 504 -9.13 5.57 -0.59
C TYR A 504 -10.56 6.11 -0.54
N THR A 505 -11.44 5.63 -1.41
CA THR A 505 -12.86 6.02 -1.51
C THR A 505 -13.10 7.49 -1.90
N GLN A 506 -12.33 8.01 -2.89
CA GLN A 506 -12.46 9.38 -3.37
C GLN A 506 -13.73 9.65 -4.20
N GLY A 507 -13.90 10.91 -4.62
CA GLY A 507 -14.89 11.32 -5.59
C GLY A 507 -16.02 12.15 -5.02
N ALA A 508 -15.89 12.72 -3.84
CA ALA A 508 -16.93 13.58 -3.27
C ALA A 508 -17.27 14.76 -4.17
N MET A 509 -18.55 14.95 -4.44
CA MET A 509 -19.09 16.12 -5.16
C MET A 509 -19.53 17.23 -4.19
N ARG A 510 -19.60 16.94 -2.90
CA ARG A 510 -19.74 17.93 -1.84
C ARG A 510 -18.35 18.24 -1.29
N ASN A 511 -17.81 19.42 -1.63
CA ASN A 511 -16.45 19.82 -1.34
C ASN A 511 -16.41 21.00 -0.37
N ALA A 512 -15.46 21.04 0.54
CA ALA A 512 -15.33 22.07 1.55
C ALA A 512 -13.95 22.72 1.56
N THR A 513 -13.91 24.05 1.72
CA THR A 513 -12.68 24.76 2.11
C THR A 513 -12.26 24.34 3.53
N GLN A 514 -11.03 24.62 3.93
CA GLN A 514 -10.53 24.28 5.26
C GLN A 514 -11.44 24.74 6.40
N LYS A 515 -12.02 25.94 6.28
CA LYS A 515 -12.93 26.53 7.27
C LYS A 515 -14.38 26.07 7.11
N GLY A 516 -14.77 25.65 5.92
CA GLY A 516 -16.13 25.22 5.59
C GLY A 516 -16.44 23.76 5.91
N TYR A 517 -15.40 22.97 6.22
CA TYR A 517 -15.56 21.56 6.55
C TYR A 517 -16.19 21.36 7.94
N TYR A 518 -17.16 20.46 8.01
CA TYR A 518 -17.69 19.88 9.26
C TYR A 518 -18.13 18.43 9.02
N PRO A 519 -17.99 17.55 10.03
CA PRO A 519 -18.39 16.14 9.89
C PRO A 519 -19.92 16.02 9.79
N ASN A 520 -20.39 15.17 8.90
CA ASN A 520 -21.81 14.87 8.72
C ASN A 520 -21.97 13.42 8.22
N ASN A 521 -22.75 12.62 8.92
CA ASN A 521 -22.91 11.21 8.58
C ASN A 521 -23.82 11.00 7.35
N HIS A 522 -24.83 11.86 7.15
CA HIS A 522 -25.84 11.68 6.09
C HIS A 522 -25.49 12.44 4.82
N GLU A 523 -24.73 13.50 4.93
CA GLU A 523 -24.30 14.36 3.83
C GLU A 523 -22.82 14.73 3.99
N PRO A 524 -21.93 13.72 3.98
CA PRO A 524 -20.51 13.95 4.19
C PRO A 524 -19.92 14.83 3.07
N MET A 525 -18.77 15.43 3.35
CA MET A 525 -18.07 16.29 2.42
C MET A 525 -16.56 16.03 2.46
N SER A 526 -15.88 16.22 1.32
CA SER A 526 -14.41 16.21 1.28
C SER A 526 -13.85 17.55 1.74
N GLN A 527 -12.60 17.54 2.17
CA GLN A 527 -11.77 18.74 2.28
C GLN A 527 -11.04 18.99 0.95
N GLY A 528 -10.82 20.28 0.62
CA GLY A 528 -10.21 20.71 -0.63
C GLY A 528 -11.20 20.91 -1.76
N THR A 529 -10.69 21.23 -2.96
CA THR A 529 -11.52 21.64 -4.09
C THR A 529 -12.11 20.46 -4.87
N ARG A 530 -13.08 20.75 -5.75
CA ARG A 530 -13.63 19.80 -6.72
C ARG A 530 -12.52 19.21 -7.59
N CYS A 531 -11.62 20.04 -8.10
CA CYS A 531 -10.53 19.57 -8.96
C CYS A 531 -9.55 18.64 -8.24
N ARG A 532 -9.39 18.79 -6.92
CA ARG A 532 -8.66 17.82 -6.09
C ARG A 532 -9.29 16.43 -6.18
N GLN A 533 -10.61 16.33 -5.97
CA GLN A 533 -11.31 15.04 -6.03
C GLN A 533 -11.22 14.38 -7.42
N LEU A 534 -11.23 15.17 -8.49
CA LEU A 534 -11.00 14.67 -9.85
C LEU A 534 -9.55 14.17 -10.04
N ALA A 535 -8.56 14.89 -9.46
CA ALA A 535 -7.15 14.53 -9.59
C ALA A 535 -6.81 13.25 -8.83
N GLU A 536 -7.46 12.95 -7.74
CA GLU A 536 -7.27 11.75 -6.93
C GLU A 536 -7.53 10.46 -7.74
N TYR A 537 -8.44 10.46 -8.72
CA TYR A 537 -8.66 9.35 -9.65
C TYR A 537 -7.47 9.05 -10.56
N ILE A 538 -6.57 10.02 -10.75
CA ILE A 538 -5.36 9.84 -11.55
C ILE A 538 -4.17 9.55 -10.64
N ILE A 539 -4.08 10.21 -9.49
CA ILE A 539 -2.93 10.13 -8.59
C ILE A 539 -2.90 8.81 -7.82
N PHE A 540 -4.04 8.40 -7.24
CA PHE A 540 -4.09 7.19 -6.43
C PHE A 540 -4.13 5.94 -7.31
N GLU A 541 -3.34 4.95 -6.93
CA GLU A 541 -3.34 3.65 -7.59
C GLU A 541 -4.51 2.83 -7.05
N SER A 542 -5.58 2.74 -7.83
CA SER A 542 -6.80 2.03 -7.43
C SER A 542 -7.44 1.33 -8.64
N PRO A 543 -7.06 0.08 -8.91
CA PRO A 543 -7.67 -0.70 -10.00
C PRO A 543 -9.16 -0.97 -9.80
N PHE A 544 -9.66 -0.85 -8.58
CA PHE A 544 -11.05 -0.97 -8.18
C PHE A 544 -11.46 0.29 -7.45
N ASN A 545 -11.96 1.27 -8.21
CA ASN A 545 -11.96 2.67 -7.80
C ASN A 545 -13.36 3.13 -7.42
N MET A 546 -13.57 3.42 -6.12
CA MET A 546 -14.87 3.82 -5.58
C MET A 546 -15.30 5.22 -6.06
N LEU A 547 -16.61 5.38 -6.27
CA LEU A 547 -17.32 6.63 -6.35
C LEU A 547 -18.11 6.78 -5.04
N CYS A 548 -17.62 7.61 -4.12
CA CYS A 548 -18.16 7.64 -2.75
C CYS A 548 -19.45 8.42 -2.60
N ASP A 549 -19.75 9.38 -3.48
CA ASP A 549 -20.91 10.26 -3.34
C ASP A 549 -22.20 9.63 -3.87
N THR A 550 -23.31 10.23 -3.56
CA THR A 550 -24.63 9.76 -4.00
C THR A 550 -24.80 9.96 -5.52
N PRO A 551 -25.49 9.05 -6.22
CA PRO A 551 -25.88 9.22 -7.62
C PRO A 551 -26.48 10.59 -7.94
N ILE A 552 -27.26 11.14 -7.01
CA ILE A 552 -27.91 12.46 -7.17
C ILE A 552 -26.85 13.56 -7.32
N ASN A 553 -25.80 13.56 -6.52
CA ASN A 553 -24.75 14.56 -6.58
C ASN A 553 -23.89 14.42 -7.84
N TYR A 554 -23.59 13.20 -8.27
CA TYR A 554 -22.90 12.95 -9.53
C TYR A 554 -23.70 13.42 -10.75
N MET A 555 -25.01 13.17 -10.77
CA MET A 555 -25.88 13.65 -11.87
C MET A 555 -26.05 15.18 -11.90
N LYS A 556 -26.01 15.86 -10.76
CA LYS A 556 -25.98 17.33 -10.71
C LYS A 556 -24.69 17.90 -11.28
N GLU A 557 -23.60 17.15 -11.21
CA GLU A 557 -22.25 17.52 -11.65
C GLU A 557 -21.81 16.65 -12.83
N GLN A 558 -22.68 16.49 -13.84
CA GLN A 558 -22.52 15.51 -14.92
C GLN A 558 -21.18 15.63 -15.66
N GLU A 559 -20.68 16.84 -15.91
CA GLU A 559 -19.39 16.98 -16.61
C GLU A 559 -18.19 16.50 -15.79
N CYS A 560 -18.25 16.60 -14.45
CA CYS A 560 -17.26 15.98 -13.56
C CYS A 560 -17.42 14.46 -13.56
N THR A 561 -18.65 13.96 -13.54
CA THR A 561 -18.97 12.54 -13.61
C THR A 561 -18.51 11.91 -14.93
N ASP A 562 -18.72 12.60 -16.07
CA ASP A 562 -18.23 12.19 -17.37
C ASP A 562 -16.69 12.10 -17.40
N PHE A 563 -16.02 13.06 -16.77
CA PHE A 563 -14.56 13.01 -16.63
C PHE A 563 -14.14 11.80 -15.80
N ILE A 564 -14.70 11.59 -14.61
CA ILE A 564 -14.40 10.42 -13.75
C ILE A 564 -14.62 9.12 -14.53
N SER A 565 -15.76 9.01 -15.23
CA SER A 565 -16.08 7.82 -16.03
C SER A 565 -15.06 7.55 -17.13
N SER A 566 -14.44 8.60 -17.67
CA SER A 566 -13.41 8.50 -18.73
C SER A 566 -12.02 8.13 -18.23
N VAL A 567 -11.73 8.32 -16.92
CA VAL A 567 -10.41 8.00 -16.34
C VAL A 567 -10.27 6.48 -16.18
N PRO A 568 -9.21 5.86 -16.72
CA PRO A 568 -8.94 4.44 -16.51
C PRO A 568 -8.58 4.14 -15.06
N THR A 569 -8.74 2.87 -14.66
CA THR A 569 -8.34 2.40 -13.32
C THR A 569 -7.03 1.60 -13.33
N ILE A 570 -6.53 1.25 -14.51
CA ILE A 570 -5.20 0.65 -14.74
C ILE A 570 -4.48 1.41 -15.84
N TRP A 571 -3.15 1.32 -15.87
CA TRP A 571 -2.32 2.17 -16.68
C TRP A 571 -1.24 1.40 -17.46
N ASP A 572 -0.93 1.86 -18.66
CA ASP A 572 0.20 1.35 -19.43
C ASP A 572 1.52 1.91 -18.94
N GLU A 573 1.49 3.17 -18.50
CA GLU A 573 2.66 3.92 -18.05
C GLU A 573 2.31 4.93 -16.96
N THR A 574 3.19 5.09 -15.99
CA THR A 574 3.12 6.10 -14.95
C THR A 574 4.43 6.87 -14.91
N VAL A 575 4.34 8.20 -14.93
CA VAL A 575 5.47 9.13 -14.82
C VAL A 575 5.23 10.05 -13.63
N ALA A 576 6.01 9.87 -12.58
CA ALA A 576 6.00 10.79 -11.44
C ALA A 576 6.71 12.09 -11.84
N LEU A 577 5.97 13.18 -11.90
CA LEU A 577 6.46 14.51 -12.22
C LEU A 577 6.98 15.22 -10.95
N ASP A 578 7.13 16.54 -10.98
CA ASP A 578 7.59 17.26 -9.79
C ASP A 578 6.60 17.07 -8.63
N SER A 579 7.11 16.60 -7.49
CA SER A 579 6.29 16.24 -6.33
C SER A 579 7.10 16.39 -5.05
N LYS A 580 6.45 16.83 -3.97
CA LYS A 580 7.06 17.00 -2.67
C LYS A 580 6.10 16.54 -1.57
N ILE A 581 6.54 15.59 -0.76
CA ILE A 581 5.76 15.03 0.35
C ILE A 581 5.16 16.12 1.22
N ALA A 582 3.90 15.95 1.63
CA ALA A 582 3.09 16.88 2.41
C ALA A 582 2.90 18.28 1.79
N ASN A 583 3.29 18.50 0.53
CA ASN A 583 3.18 19.80 -0.14
C ASN A 583 2.38 19.74 -1.45
N TYR A 584 2.78 18.90 -2.40
CA TYR A 584 2.09 18.72 -3.67
C TYR A 584 2.51 17.42 -4.37
N ILE A 585 1.65 16.94 -5.23
CA ILE A 585 1.87 15.78 -6.08
C ILE A 585 1.46 16.13 -7.50
N THR A 586 2.27 15.73 -8.49
CA THR A 586 1.90 15.75 -9.89
C THR A 586 2.31 14.43 -10.55
N ILE A 587 1.34 13.73 -11.14
CA ILE A 587 1.56 12.45 -11.84
C ILE A 587 0.95 12.54 -13.24
N ALA A 588 1.65 12.00 -14.22
CA ALA A 588 1.13 11.71 -15.54
C ALA A 588 0.99 10.19 -15.73
N ARG A 589 -0.14 9.75 -16.30
CA ARG A 589 -0.40 8.35 -16.56
C ARG A 589 -0.96 8.17 -17.98
N ARG A 590 -0.56 7.09 -18.64
CA ARG A 590 -1.04 6.76 -19.98
C ARG A 590 -1.89 5.50 -19.98
N SER A 591 -2.98 5.56 -20.71
CA SER A 591 -3.75 4.37 -21.10
C SER A 591 -3.99 4.45 -22.61
N ARG A 592 -3.50 3.46 -23.34
CA ARG A 592 -3.47 3.45 -24.82
C ARG A 592 -2.79 4.73 -25.35
N ASP A 593 -3.50 5.55 -26.13
CA ASP A 593 -2.99 6.78 -26.75
C ASP A 593 -3.33 8.06 -25.94
N THR A 594 -3.97 7.92 -24.78
CA THR A 594 -4.42 9.04 -23.98
C THR A 594 -3.58 9.17 -22.72
N TRP A 595 -3.10 10.38 -22.45
CA TRP A 595 -2.44 10.72 -21.21
C TRP A 595 -3.38 11.47 -20.27
N TYR A 596 -3.20 11.25 -18.99
CA TYR A 596 -3.93 11.90 -17.91
C TYR A 596 -2.94 12.50 -16.94
N ILE A 597 -3.16 13.75 -16.55
CA ILE A 597 -2.36 14.44 -15.54
C ILE A 597 -3.26 14.75 -14.35
N GLY A 598 -2.82 14.37 -13.16
CA GLY A 598 -3.41 14.78 -11.89
C GLY A 598 -2.40 15.55 -11.07
N SER A 599 -2.81 16.70 -10.52
CA SER A 599 -2.02 17.47 -9.56
C SER A 599 -2.89 17.93 -8.39
N ILE A 600 -2.35 17.83 -7.17
CA ILE A 600 -2.97 18.30 -5.92
C ILE A 600 -1.94 19.03 -5.06
N ASN A 601 -2.39 20.00 -4.24
CA ASN A 601 -1.51 20.73 -3.33
C ASN A 601 -2.07 20.86 -1.90
N ASP A 602 -1.23 21.40 -1.02
CA ASP A 602 -1.54 21.72 0.37
C ASP A 602 -2.49 22.95 0.48
N TRP A 603 -2.72 23.41 1.71
CA TRP A 603 -3.56 24.58 1.98
C TRP A 603 -2.92 25.92 1.57
N LYS A 604 -1.88 25.92 0.75
CA LYS A 604 -1.24 27.11 0.19
C LYS A 604 -1.50 27.20 -1.31
N MET A 605 -1.85 28.39 -1.79
CA MET A 605 -1.91 28.62 -3.23
C MET A 605 -0.54 28.29 -3.86
N ARG A 606 -0.54 27.58 -4.99
CA ARG A 606 0.68 27.15 -5.66
C ARG A 606 0.58 27.33 -7.17
N GLU A 607 1.66 27.80 -7.74
CA GLU A 607 1.88 27.81 -9.19
C GLU A 607 3.01 26.84 -9.52
N LEU A 608 2.79 25.95 -10.49
CA LEU A 608 3.78 24.96 -10.94
C LEU A 608 3.89 25.04 -12.47
N GLU A 609 5.03 24.65 -12.99
CA GLU A 609 5.23 24.40 -14.41
C GLU A 609 5.34 22.88 -14.62
N ILE A 610 4.42 22.32 -15.38
CA ILE A 610 4.41 20.90 -15.74
C ILE A 610 5.21 20.73 -17.03
N ASP A 611 6.24 19.91 -17.01
CA ASP A 611 7.01 19.50 -18.18
C ASP A 611 6.36 18.27 -18.84
N LEU A 612 5.90 18.45 -20.08
CA LEU A 612 5.26 17.44 -20.90
C LEU A 612 6.21 16.82 -21.95
N THR A 613 7.53 16.96 -21.79
CA THR A 613 8.52 16.43 -22.76
C THR A 613 8.50 14.90 -22.88
N PHE A 614 7.85 14.20 -21.94
CA PHE A 614 7.59 12.76 -22.03
C PHE A 614 6.57 12.39 -23.14
N LEU A 615 5.75 13.36 -23.60
CA LEU A 615 4.85 13.14 -24.73
C LEU A 615 5.65 12.87 -26.00
N PRO A 616 5.32 11.81 -26.78
CA PRO A 616 5.91 11.58 -28.11
C PRO A 616 5.77 12.80 -29.03
N GLU A 617 6.42 12.74 -30.18
CA GLU A 617 6.24 13.77 -31.20
C GLU A 617 4.80 13.80 -31.71
N GLY A 618 4.29 15.02 -31.97
CA GLY A 618 2.95 15.25 -32.47
C GLY A 618 2.28 16.46 -31.84
N GLN A 619 1.11 16.79 -32.35
CA GLN A 619 0.24 17.81 -31.79
C GLN A 619 -0.76 17.15 -30.85
N TYR A 620 -1.08 17.83 -29.75
CA TYR A 620 -1.98 17.32 -28.73
C TYR A 620 -2.99 18.39 -28.28
N GLN A 621 -4.18 17.92 -27.92
CA GLN A 621 -5.23 18.72 -27.26
C GLN A 621 -5.36 18.28 -25.80
N MET A 622 -5.56 19.25 -24.91
CA MET A 622 -5.81 19.02 -23.48
C MET A 622 -7.24 19.43 -23.15
N GLU A 623 -8.01 18.53 -22.58
CA GLU A 623 -9.22 18.86 -21.82
C GLU A 623 -8.82 19.02 -20.37
N ILE A 624 -9.09 20.17 -19.78
CA ILE A 624 -8.57 20.59 -18.48
C ILE A 624 -9.71 20.88 -17.53
N PHE A 625 -9.63 20.40 -16.29
CA PHE A 625 -10.39 20.91 -15.15
C PHE A 625 -9.41 21.52 -14.16
N ARG A 626 -9.62 22.78 -13.81
CA ARG A 626 -8.79 23.53 -12.89
C ARG A 626 -9.62 24.31 -11.89
N ASP A 627 -9.05 24.61 -10.74
CA ASP A 627 -9.69 25.45 -9.74
C ASP A 627 -10.16 26.77 -10.35
N GLY A 628 -11.35 27.19 -9.99
CA GLY A 628 -11.91 28.48 -10.34
C GLY A 628 -11.30 29.62 -9.54
N ALA A 629 -11.59 30.86 -9.93
CA ALA A 629 -11.03 32.06 -9.30
C ALA A 629 -11.46 32.25 -7.83
N ASN A 630 -12.54 31.59 -7.40
CA ASN A 630 -13.07 31.67 -6.04
C ASN A 630 -13.00 30.32 -5.29
N ALA A 631 -12.16 29.39 -5.72
CA ALA A 631 -12.05 28.05 -5.11
C ALA A 631 -11.62 28.10 -3.64
N ASP A 632 -10.96 29.17 -3.21
CA ASP A 632 -10.62 29.43 -1.80
C ASP A 632 -11.83 29.82 -0.92
N ARG A 633 -12.96 30.18 -1.54
CA ARG A 633 -14.23 30.53 -0.86
C ARG A 633 -15.34 29.53 -1.13
N ASN A 634 -15.35 28.96 -2.33
CA ASN A 634 -16.26 27.92 -2.77
C ASN A 634 -15.47 26.79 -3.37
N ALA A 635 -15.27 25.73 -2.58
CA ALA A 635 -14.43 24.59 -2.98
C ALA A 635 -14.96 23.83 -4.23
N ALA A 636 -16.23 24.04 -4.59
CA ALA A 636 -16.83 23.51 -5.82
C ALA A 636 -16.61 24.42 -7.06
N ASP A 637 -15.95 25.58 -6.91
CA ASP A 637 -15.68 26.47 -8.04
C ASP A 637 -14.55 25.92 -8.91
N TYR A 638 -14.85 25.55 -10.15
CA TYR A 638 -13.90 25.05 -11.13
C TYR A 638 -14.18 25.63 -12.53
N LYS A 639 -13.20 25.45 -13.44
CA LYS A 639 -13.36 25.71 -14.86
C LYS A 639 -12.91 24.54 -15.70
N LYS A 640 -13.74 24.20 -16.68
CA LYS A 640 -13.42 23.30 -17.77
C LYS A 640 -12.92 24.08 -18.97
N GLU A 641 -11.81 23.70 -19.56
CA GLU A 641 -11.19 24.35 -20.71
C GLU A 641 -10.63 23.31 -21.69
N SER A 642 -10.53 23.68 -22.97
CA SER A 642 -9.82 22.91 -23.97
C SER A 642 -8.72 23.76 -24.60
N LYS A 643 -7.49 23.26 -24.64
CA LYS A 643 -6.32 23.98 -25.17
C LYS A 643 -5.39 23.02 -25.89
N ALA A 644 -4.69 23.54 -26.91
CA ALA A 644 -3.56 22.79 -27.49
C ALA A 644 -2.39 22.71 -26.48
N VAL A 645 -1.64 21.62 -26.51
CA VAL A 645 -0.36 21.54 -25.83
C VAL A 645 0.60 22.58 -26.43
N PRO A 646 1.23 23.45 -25.63
CA PRO A 646 2.20 24.41 -26.15
C PRO A 646 3.38 23.73 -26.86
N ALA A 647 3.97 24.42 -27.83
CA ALA A 647 5.08 23.87 -28.63
C ALA A 647 6.33 23.53 -27.78
N ASP A 648 6.56 24.27 -26.70
CA ASP A 648 7.66 24.03 -25.76
C ASP A 648 7.33 22.91 -24.76
N LYS A 649 6.12 22.32 -24.86
CA LYS A 649 5.62 21.28 -23.96
C LYS A 649 5.65 21.65 -22.47
N LYS A 650 5.51 22.93 -22.13
CA LYS A 650 5.45 23.44 -20.76
C LYS A 650 4.10 24.04 -20.45
N VAL A 651 3.49 23.60 -19.36
CA VAL A 651 2.16 24.07 -18.95
C VAL A 651 2.23 24.66 -17.55
N LYS A 652 1.93 25.94 -17.42
CA LYS A 652 1.79 26.60 -16.11
C LYS A 652 0.40 26.31 -15.56
N ILE A 653 0.36 25.81 -14.34
CA ILE A 653 -0.87 25.55 -13.60
C ILE A 653 -0.90 26.36 -12.31
N LYS A 654 -2.11 26.69 -11.88
CA LYS A 654 -2.35 27.37 -10.61
C LYS A 654 -3.40 26.59 -9.83
N MET A 655 -3.07 26.22 -8.61
CA MET A 655 -3.95 25.55 -7.67
C MET A 655 -4.20 26.42 -6.45
N TYR A 656 -5.45 26.49 -6.01
CA TYR A 656 -5.87 27.21 -4.82
C TYR A 656 -5.63 26.38 -3.55
N PRO A 657 -5.84 26.90 -2.33
CA PRO A 657 -5.66 26.13 -1.10
C PRO A 657 -6.47 24.82 -1.08
N GLY A 658 -5.79 23.69 -0.86
CA GLY A 658 -6.40 22.35 -0.98
C GLY A 658 -6.82 22.01 -2.40
N GLY A 659 -6.20 22.64 -3.39
CA GLY A 659 -6.60 22.65 -4.78
C GLY A 659 -6.19 21.43 -5.59
N GLY A 660 -6.65 21.43 -6.84
CA GLY A 660 -6.32 20.40 -7.81
C GLY A 660 -6.33 20.91 -9.26
N TYR A 661 -5.75 20.08 -10.11
CA TYR A 661 -5.70 20.24 -11.55
C TYR A 661 -5.72 18.88 -12.22
N VAL A 662 -6.52 18.74 -13.26
CA VAL A 662 -6.46 17.55 -14.12
C VAL A 662 -6.41 17.95 -15.58
N ALA A 663 -5.75 17.13 -16.39
CA ALA A 663 -5.78 17.24 -17.85
C ALA A 663 -5.87 15.86 -18.48
N ARG A 664 -6.74 15.69 -19.46
CA ARG A 664 -6.77 14.59 -20.40
C ARG A 664 -6.15 15.06 -21.71
N ILE A 665 -5.10 14.39 -22.17
CA ILE A 665 -4.29 14.79 -23.33
C ILE A 665 -4.44 13.76 -24.42
N ILE A 666 -4.93 14.16 -25.56
CA ILE A 666 -5.22 13.32 -26.73
C ILE A 666 -4.42 13.84 -27.90
N LYS A 667 -3.79 12.95 -28.68
CA LYS A 667 -3.10 13.31 -29.92
C LYS A 667 -4.11 13.87 -30.92
N SER A 668 -3.81 15.03 -31.50
CA SER A 668 -4.60 15.59 -32.59
C SER A 668 -4.36 14.76 -33.87
N ASN A 669 -5.44 14.48 -34.60
CA ASN A 669 -5.35 13.77 -35.88
C ASN A 669 -4.69 14.63 -36.96
#